data_ab1c6f4a2895ca8b69e8bb1490036372
#
_entry.id   ab1c6f4a2895ca8b69e8bb1490036372
#
_cell.length_a   1.000
_cell.length_b   1.000
_cell.length_c   1.000
_cell.angle_alpha   90.00
_cell.angle_beta   90.00
_cell.angle_gamma   90.00
#
_symmetry.space_group_name_H-M   'P 1'
#
loop_
_entity.id
_entity.type
_entity.pdbx_description
1 polymer ?
#
loop_
_entity_poly.entity_id
_entity_poly.type
_entity_poly.pdbx_seq_one_letter_code
_entity_poly.pdbx_strand_id
1 'polypeptide(L)'
;MWSDKGSKSVTLTPARPNKYQEDEDERSNVSIKYLETFQQSIEEPDKFWGKISEKMDWSTPWTKVIDNTDEPFTKWFIGGELNACYNAVDRHVKAGKGNKVALIHDSPLTNTIRKVTYNELLEKVSRLSGALASYGVKVGDRVLIYMPLIPETIIAMLATVRLGAVHSVVFGGFAARELCTRIDHASPKVIIGASCGVEPNKIIRYKLLLNEAISLCTEKPKKCIIFQRKNVQECLLEPDMDVDWEEVLKYSEPHPCVPVESNHPMYILYTSGTTGHPKGVLRLTGGHLTMLTWTMKAIYNMTEDDVWWTASDMGWVLGHSYICYGPLCAGVTSVMYEGKPDRTPHPGQYFRVVQEHKVNAVFTAPTALRVIKRADPLSNFGKKYSTKSLKYIFVAGEHCDQETKLWAENAFKAPILNHWWQTETGSSITCTAIGLGNSLNVPKYTVGLPFPGYDVRIVRKDGTECAPDELGQIVIKLPLAPGAFSTLYKDTQRFLDIYFRSYPGFYDTKDVGYRDVNGYFYITARDDDVINVAGHRLSTSALEDVVLSHPDVADTAVIGVPESTKGDVPLCLYVLKNGSIKNEEEINQELVKLVRELIGPIAALRICVCVSALPRTRSGKIPRKSIADLARNKPVTISAAIEDPTVYKEIKKALQKVGYATTAPDLLIS
;
A
#
# COMPACT_ATOMS: atom_id res chain seq x y z
N MET A 1 -23.96 42.01 10.60
CA MET A 1 -22.92 43.05 10.60
C MET A 1 -21.72 42.53 11.38
N TRP A 2 -20.81 41.93 10.72
CA TRP A 2 -19.50 41.61 11.27
C TRP A 2 -18.46 42.27 10.35
N SER A 3 -17.71 43.16 10.93
CA SER A 3 -16.76 44.03 10.28
C SER A 3 -15.53 43.28 9.83
N ASP A 4 -15.21 43.49 8.59
CA ASP A 4 -13.97 43.22 7.87
C ASP A 4 -12.74 43.66 8.70
N LYS A 5 -11.89 42.70 9.08
CA LYS A 5 -10.49 42.97 9.48
C LYS A 5 -9.59 42.24 8.53
N GLY A 6 -8.94 43.05 7.71
CA GLY A 6 -8.06 42.64 6.64
C GLY A 6 -7.13 41.49 6.96
N SER A 7 -7.29 40.39 6.24
CA SER A 7 -6.32 39.33 6.13
C SER A 7 -5.10 39.85 5.36
N LYS A 8 -4.01 40.12 6.06
CA LYS A 8 -2.70 40.23 5.42
C LYS A 8 -2.39 38.88 4.82
N SER A 9 -2.46 38.78 3.51
CA SER A 9 -1.95 37.65 2.76
C SER A 9 -0.46 37.52 3.06
N VAL A 10 -0.09 36.56 3.90
CA VAL A 10 1.30 36.11 4.03
C VAL A 10 1.56 35.30 2.75
N THR A 11 2.18 35.92 1.79
CA THR A 11 2.75 35.28 0.62
C THR A 11 3.88 34.37 1.11
N LEU A 12 3.56 33.12 1.41
CA LEU A 12 4.60 32.09 1.66
C LEU A 12 5.24 31.78 0.32
N THR A 13 6.41 32.32 0.13
CA THR A 13 7.31 31.92 -0.95
C THR A 13 7.56 30.41 -0.87
N PRO A 14 7.46 29.64 -1.98
CA PRO A 14 7.91 28.25 -1.97
C PRO A 14 9.32 28.21 -1.41
N ALA A 15 9.60 27.27 -0.52
CA ALA A 15 10.91 27.15 0.11
C ALA A 15 11.97 27.01 -0.98
N ARG A 16 12.57 28.13 -1.38
CA ARG A 16 13.80 28.11 -2.16
C ARG A 16 14.86 27.44 -1.31
N PRO A 17 15.69 26.53 -1.85
CA PRO A 17 16.84 26.04 -1.14
C PRO A 17 17.67 27.25 -0.69
N ASN A 18 17.83 27.44 0.61
CA ASN A 18 18.61 28.52 1.18
C ASN A 18 20.05 28.42 0.66
N LYS A 19 20.59 29.55 0.23
CA LYS A 19 22.02 29.73 -0.05
C LYS A 19 22.81 29.54 1.25
N TYR A 20 23.30 28.32 1.47
CA TYR A 20 24.43 28.08 2.36
C TYR A 20 25.53 27.42 1.55
N GLN A 21 26.74 28.00 1.67
CA GLN A 21 27.97 27.53 1.08
C GLN A 21 28.42 26.25 1.80
N GLU A 22 29.06 25.37 0.97
CA GLU A 22 29.98 24.31 1.37
C GLU A 22 29.36 22.96 1.78
N ASP A 23 28.96 22.21 0.74
CA ASP A 23 29.48 20.89 0.37
C ASP A 23 28.99 20.59 -1.06
N GLU A 24 29.84 20.81 -2.05
CA GLU A 24 29.52 20.62 -3.47
C GLU A 24 29.13 19.19 -3.85
N ASP A 25 29.49 18.18 -3.03
CA ASP A 25 29.19 16.77 -3.29
C ASP A 25 27.76 16.36 -2.99
N GLU A 26 27.06 16.96 -2.02
CA GLU A 26 25.68 16.57 -1.70
C GLU A 26 24.63 17.26 -2.57
N ARG A 27 24.91 18.41 -3.14
CA ARG A 27 24.03 19.10 -4.10
C ARG A 27 23.91 18.40 -5.47
N SER A 28 24.83 17.51 -5.80
CA SER A 28 24.84 16.77 -7.06
C SER A 28 23.76 15.67 -7.13
N ASN A 29 23.08 15.34 -6.04
CA ASN A 29 22.14 14.19 -5.95
C ASN A 29 20.74 14.51 -6.43
N VAL A 30 20.33 15.77 -6.50
CA VAL A 30 18.99 16.20 -6.95
C VAL A 30 19.09 16.81 -8.34
N SER A 31 18.38 16.22 -9.30
CA SER A 31 18.46 16.67 -10.69
C SER A 31 17.71 17.98 -10.93
N ILE A 32 18.23 18.81 -11.85
CA ILE A 32 17.55 20.04 -12.31
C ILE A 32 16.17 19.70 -12.87
N LYS A 33 16.07 18.61 -13.63
CA LYS A 33 14.79 18.14 -14.19
C LYS A 33 13.75 17.85 -13.11
N TYR A 34 14.16 17.24 -11.98
CA TYR A 34 13.24 17.03 -10.86
C TYR A 34 12.79 18.37 -10.26
N LEU A 35 13.73 19.28 -10.01
CA LEU A 35 13.42 20.59 -9.41
C LEU A 35 12.44 21.40 -10.28
N GLU A 36 12.70 21.49 -11.57
CA GLU A 36 11.81 22.17 -12.52
C GLU A 36 10.43 21.51 -12.60
N THR A 37 10.41 20.16 -12.65
CA THR A 37 9.16 19.39 -12.67
C THR A 37 8.36 19.58 -11.39
N PHE A 38 9.02 19.55 -10.23
CA PHE A 38 8.39 19.77 -8.95
C PHE A 38 7.82 21.19 -8.85
N GLN A 39 8.63 22.20 -9.16
CA GLN A 39 8.20 23.60 -9.14
C GLN A 39 7.00 23.83 -10.06
N GLN A 40 7.03 23.35 -11.28
CA GLN A 40 5.93 23.49 -12.24
C GLN A 40 4.66 22.80 -11.72
N SER A 41 4.78 21.63 -11.09
CA SER A 41 3.64 20.88 -10.58
C SER A 41 2.89 21.58 -9.43
N ILE A 42 3.60 22.45 -8.68
CA ILE A 42 3.04 23.21 -7.56
C ILE A 42 2.57 24.60 -7.99
N GLU A 43 3.35 25.30 -8.82
CA GLU A 43 3.04 26.68 -9.22
C GLU A 43 2.05 26.77 -10.40
N GLU A 44 2.05 25.78 -11.29
CA GLU A 44 1.21 25.74 -12.49
C GLU A 44 0.53 24.36 -12.68
N PRO A 45 -0.26 23.88 -11.68
CA PRO A 45 -0.82 22.52 -11.69
C PRO A 45 -1.68 22.23 -12.92
N ASP A 46 -2.43 23.20 -13.43
CA ASP A 46 -3.28 23.02 -14.62
C ASP A 46 -2.42 22.71 -15.86
N LYS A 47 -1.34 23.48 -16.12
CA LYS A 47 -0.46 23.22 -17.24
C LYS A 47 0.28 21.90 -17.09
N PHE A 48 0.77 21.64 -15.88
CA PHE A 48 1.53 20.44 -15.58
C PHE A 48 0.68 19.18 -15.77
N TRP A 49 -0.45 19.08 -15.08
CA TRP A 49 -1.31 17.90 -15.13
C TRP A 49 -2.05 17.79 -16.47
N GLY A 50 -2.38 18.91 -17.11
CA GLY A 50 -2.90 18.91 -18.46
C GLY A 50 -1.97 18.19 -19.43
N LYS A 51 -0.69 18.56 -19.47
CA LYS A 51 0.33 17.90 -20.30
C LYS A 51 0.54 16.43 -19.97
N ILE A 52 0.52 16.07 -18.68
CA ILE A 52 0.66 14.65 -18.28
C ILE A 52 -0.54 13.82 -18.74
N SER A 53 -1.76 14.37 -18.63
CA SER A 53 -3.00 13.68 -18.99
C SER A 53 -3.17 13.42 -20.48
N GLU A 54 -2.45 14.16 -21.37
CA GLU A 54 -2.43 13.93 -22.83
C GLU A 54 -1.90 12.53 -23.21
N LYS A 55 -1.23 11.84 -22.29
CA LYS A 55 -0.78 10.45 -22.48
C LYS A 55 -1.87 9.41 -22.31
N MET A 56 -3.03 9.82 -21.81
CA MET A 56 -4.20 8.97 -21.72
C MET A 56 -5.05 9.14 -22.98
N ASP A 57 -5.70 8.05 -23.40
CA ASP A 57 -6.66 8.08 -24.49
C ASP A 57 -8.03 8.52 -23.94
N TRP A 58 -8.41 9.75 -24.22
CA TRP A 58 -9.69 10.33 -23.84
C TRP A 58 -10.72 10.11 -24.96
N SER A 59 -11.91 9.62 -24.61
CA SER A 59 -13.05 9.53 -25.54
C SER A 59 -13.61 10.92 -25.83
N THR A 60 -13.68 11.76 -24.79
CA THR A 60 -14.00 13.18 -24.87
C THR A 60 -12.92 13.94 -24.12
N PRO A 61 -12.19 14.87 -24.77
CA PRO A 61 -11.18 15.68 -24.09
C PRO A 61 -11.79 16.52 -22.96
N TRP A 62 -11.03 16.70 -21.89
CA TRP A 62 -11.41 17.60 -20.78
C TRP A 62 -11.40 19.07 -21.22
N THR A 63 -12.22 19.87 -20.56
CA THR A 63 -12.34 21.33 -20.81
C THR A 63 -11.62 22.15 -19.76
N LYS A 64 -11.44 21.63 -18.55
CA LYS A 64 -10.75 22.28 -17.43
C LYS A 64 -9.95 21.21 -16.68
N VAL A 65 -8.68 21.48 -16.36
CA VAL A 65 -7.78 20.49 -15.72
C VAL A 65 -8.12 20.30 -14.26
N ILE A 66 -8.31 21.37 -13.51
CA ILE A 66 -8.57 21.34 -12.07
C ILE A 66 -9.74 22.24 -11.71
N ASP A 67 -10.59 21.75 -10.83
CA ASP A 67 -11.60 22.54 -10.14
C ASP A 67 -11.50 22.34 -8.62
N ASN A 68 -11.05 23.40 -7.94
CA ASN A 68 -10.80 23.43 -6.50
C ASN A 68 -11.74 24.41 -5.76
N THR A 69 -12.92 24.66 -6.32
CA THR A 69 -13.91 25.60 -5.74
C THR A 69 -14.58 25.04 -4.50
N ASP A 70 -14.56 23.72 -4.31
CA ASP A 70 -15.19 23.00 -3.19
C ASP A 70 -14.16 22.18 -2.40
N GLU A 71 -13.14 22.85 -1.83
CA GLU A 71 -12.13 22.16 -1.01
C GLU A 71 -12.77 21.43 0.19
N PRO A 72 -12.31 20.20 0.52
CA PRO A 72 -11.22 19.43 -0.07
C PRO A 72 -11.60 18.53 -1.25
N PHE A 73 -12.77 18.73 -1.87
CA PHE A 73 -13.33 17.89 -2.94
C PHE A 73 -12.85 18.32 -4.32
N THR A 74 -11.53 18.39 -4.51
CA THR A 74 -10.92 18.76 -5.80
C THR A 74 -11.33 17.79 -6.91
N LYS A 75 -11.75 18.34 -8.06
CA LYS A 75 -12.05 17.60 -9.28
C LYS A 75 -10.96 17.81 -10.30
N TRP A 76 -10.63 16.73 -11.02
CA TRP A 76 -9.61 16.75 -12.06
C TRP A 76 -10.18 16.40 -13.42
N PHE A 77 -9.67 17.08 -14.46
CA PHE A 77 -10.02 16.83 -15.87
C PHE A 77 -11.52 16.91 -16.15
N ILE A 78 -12.12 18.04 -15.79
CA ILE A 78 -13.57 18.27 -15.84
C ILE A 78 -14.06 18.24 -17.29
N GLY A 79 -15.17 17.52 -17.53
CA GLY A 79 -15.75 17.30 -18.84
C GLY A 79 -15.02 16.27 -19.70
N GLY A 80 -13.89 15.75 -19.22
CA GLY A 80 -13.18 14.67 -19.88
C GLY A 80 -13.86 13.32 -19.62
N GLU A 81 -13.96 12.49 -20.68
CA GLU A 81 -14.46 11.12 -20.58
C GLU A 81 -13.42 10.13 -21.06
N LEU A 82 -13.26 9.02 -20.37
CA LEU A 82 -12.36 7.94 -20.72
C LEU A 82 -12.86 6.61 -20.15
N ASN A 83 -12.21 5.52 -20.53
CA ASN A 83 -12.45 4.22 -19.90
C ASN A 83 -11.15 3.60 -19.40
N ALA A 84 -11.15 3.09 -18.17
CA ALA A 84 -9.96 2.52 -17.53
C ALA A 84 -9.48 1.24 -18.24
N CYS A 85 -10.39 0.35 -18.64
CA CYS A 85 -10.04 -0.86 -19.36
C CYS A 85 -9.47 -0.52 -20.76
N TYR A 86 -10.07 0.45 -21.49
CA TYR A 86 -9.55 0.90 -22.77
C TYR A 86 -8.10 1.34 -22.66
N ASN A 87 -7.78 2.16 -21.65
CA ASN A 87 -6.43 2.67 -21.42
C ASN A 87 -5.44 1.59 -20.95
N ALA A 88 -5.92 0.56 -20.27
CA ALA A 88 -5.09 -0.55 -19.79
C ALA A 88 -4.89 -1.66 -20.85
N VAL A 89 -5.80 -1.84 -21.81
CA VAL A 89 -5.82 -3.00 -22.72
C VAL A 89 -6.03 -2.60 -24.18
N ASP A 90 -7.19 -2.06 -24.51
CA ASP A 90 -7.65 -1.87 -25.91
C ASP A 90 -6.69 -1.01 -26.74
N ARG A 91 -6.17 0.08 -26.16
CA ARG A 91 -5.25 0.97 -26.87
C ARG A 91 -3.95 0.28 -27.28
N HIS A 92 -3.45 -0.66 -26.47
CA HIS A 92 -2.24 -1.42 -26.81
C HIS A 92 -2.50 -2.41 -27.94
N VAL A 93 -3.65 -3.06 -27.96
CA VAL A 93 -4.07 -3.95 -29.07
C VAL A 93 -4.23 -3.12 -30.35
N LYS A 94 -4.91 -1.97 -30.28
CA LYS A 94 -5.07 -1.05 -31.43
C LYS A 94 -3.74 -0.50 -31.94
N ALA A 95 -2.78 -0.31 -31.06
CA ALA A 95 -1.40 0.09 -31.41
C ALA A 95 -0.54 -1.07 -31.96
N GLY A 96 -1.13 -2.24 -32.27
CA GLY A 96 -0.42 -3.38 -32.84
C GLY A 96 0.36 -4.22 -31.82
N LYS A 97 0.21 -3.98 -30.52
CA LYS A 97 0.92 -4.68 -29.44
C LYS A 97 0.11 -5.86 -28.85
N GLY A 98 -0.91 -6.35 -29.55
CA GLY A 98 -1.79 -7.38 -29.05
C GLY A 98 -1.10 -8.68 -28.64
N ASN A 99 -0.01 -9.07 -29.32
CA ASN A 99 0.77 -10.27 -29.01
C ASN A 99 1.79 -10.07 -27.87
N LYS A 100 1.96 -8.85 -27.38
CA LYS A 100 2.82 -8.59 -26.23
C LYS A 100 2.23 -9.20 -24.96
N VAL A 101 3.11 -9.79 -24.13
CA VAL A 101 2.71 -10.32 -22.81
C VAL A 101 2.35 -9.13 -21.89
N ALA A 102 1.11 -9.10 -21.45
CA ALA A 102 0.59 -8.15 -20.45
C ALA A 102 0.84 -8.64 -19.02
N LEU A 103 0.56 -9.92 -18.77
CA LEU A 103 0.67 -10.54 -17.45
C LEU A 103 1.48 -11.83 -17.51
N ILE A 104 2.32 -12.04 -16.49
CA ILE A 104 2.97 -13.31 -16.21
C ILE A 104 2.46 -13.77 -14.85
N HIS A 105 1.72 -14.86 -14.81
CA HIS A 105 1.30 -15.51 -13.57
C HIS A 105 2.24 -16.67 -13.25
N ASP A 106 2.82 -16.66 -12.07
CA ASP A 106 3.76 -17.67 -11.57
C ASP A 106 3.21 -18.22 -10.25
N SER A 107 2.80 -19.49 -10.28
CA SER A 107 2.27 -20.20 -9.11
C SER A 107 3.09 -21.46 -8.81
N PRO A 108 4.04 -21.41 -7.89
CA PRO A 108 4.72 -22.62 -7.43
C PRO A 108 3.79 -23.55 -6.62
N LEU A 109 2.69 -23.02 -6.09
CA LEU A 109 1.70 -23.79 -5.35
C LEU A 109 0.91 -24.75 -6.25
N THR A 110 0.71 -24.39 -7.51
CA THR A 110 0.05 -25.21 -8.52
C THR A 110 1.00 -25.72 -9.61
N ASN A 111 2.27 -25.38 -9.47
CA ASN A 111 3.33 -25.67 -10.45
C ASN A 111 2.96 -25.21 -11.87
N THR A 112 2.44 -23.96 -11.96
CA THR A 112 1.99 -23.40 -13.24
C THR A 112 2.62 -22.02 -13.48
N ILE A 113 3.02 -21.77 -14.74
CA ILE A 113 3.39 -20.46 -15.25
C ILE A 113 2.51 -20.18 -16.45
N ARG A 114 1.79 -19.04 -16.41
CA ARG A 114 0.91 -18.59 -17.50
C ARG A 114 1.35 -17.21 -17.97
N LYS A 115 1.47 -17.05 -19.28
CA LYS A 115 1.63 -15.73 -19.92
C LYS A 115 0.35 -15.37 -20.61
N VAL A 116 -0.16 -14.17 -20.33
CA VAL A 116 -1.39 -13.65 -20.92
C VAL A 116 -1.02 -12.46 -21.78
N THR A 117 -1.34 -12.51 -23.06
CA THR A 117 -1.11 -11.42 -24.02
C THR A 117 -2.22 -10.36 -23.91
N TYR A 118 -1.99 -9.17 -24.48
CA TYR A 118 -3.03 -8.13 -24.54
C TYR A 118 -4.24 -8.57 -25.36
N ASN A 119 -4.06 -9.39 -26.43
CA ASN A 119 -5.17 -9.97 -27.19
C ASN A 119 -6.02 -10.90 -26.33
N GLU A 120 -5.40 -11.84 -25.62
CA GLU A 120 -6.09 -12.75 -24.72
C GLU A 120 -6.79 -12.02 -23.57
N LEU A 121 -6.14 -10.99 -23.06
CA LEU A 121 -6.72 -10.15 -22.00
C LEU A 121 -7.95 -9.40 -22.51
N LEU A 122 -7.87 -8.79 -23.70
CA LEU A 122 -8.99 -8.10 -24.33
C LEU A 122 -10.18 -9.02 -24.57
N GLU A 123 -9.95 -10.21 -25.12
CA GLU A 123 -11.02 -11.17 -25.37
C GLU A 123 -11.75 -11.56 -24.09
N LYS A 124 -11.03 -11.99 -23.07
CA LYS A 124 -11.62 -12.42 -21.80
C LYS A 124 -12.33 -11.29 -21.06
N VAL A 125 -11.72 -10.10 -21.02
CA VAL A 125 -12.30 -8.93 -20.36
C VAL A 125 -13.56 -8.46 -21.05
N SER A 126 -13.59 -8.40 -22.39
CA SER A 126 -14.77 -7.95 -23.13
C SER A 126 -15.95 -8.93 -22.99
N ARG A 127 -15.70 -10.25 -23.03
CA ARG A 127 -16.73 -11.27 -22.80
C ARG A 127 -17.27 -11.27 -21.38
N LEU A 128 -16.40 -11.17 -20.36
CA LEU A 128 -16.85 -11.06 -18.97
C LEU A 128 -17.68 -9.79 -18.75
N SER A 129 -17.31 -8.68 -19.42
CA SER A 129 -18.12 -7.45 -19.39
C SER A 129 -19.51 -7.68 -20.00
N GLY A 130 -19.60 -8.41 -21.11
CA GLY A 130 -20.88 -8.79 -21.70
C GLY A 130 -21.76 -9.61 -20.75
N ALA A 131 -21.15 -10.56 -20.05
CA ALA A 131 -21.84 -11.31 -19.01
C ALA A 131 -22.35 -10.43 -17.86
N LEU A 132 -21.50 -9.56 -17.32
CA LEU A 132 -21.89 -8.62 -16.27
C LEU A 132 -23.07 -7.74 -16.73
N ALA A 133 -23.03 -7.24 -17.97
CA ALA A 133 -24.12 -6.47 -18.56
C ALA A 133 -25.42 -7.30 -18.67
N SER A 134 -25.35 -8.58 -19.06
CA SER A 134 -26.51 -9.47 -19.15
C SER A 134 -27.14 -9.73 -17.77
N TYR A 135 -26.36 -9.74 -16.70
CA TYR A 135 -26.86 -9.77 -15.31
C TYR A 135 -27.32 -8.39 -14.80
N GLY A 136 -27.34 -7.40 -15.68
CA GLY A 136 -27.90 -6.08 -15.45
C GLY A 136 -26.94 -5.12 -14.74
N VAL A 137 -25.62 -5.38 -14.73
CA VAL A 137 -24.61 -4.42 -14.23
C VAL A 137 -24.54 -3.24 -15.19
N LYS A 138 -24.61 -2.03 -14.65
CA LYS A 138 -24.60 -0.76 -15.38
C LYS A 138 -23.53 0.17 -14.80
N VAL A 139 -23.31 1.30 -15.46
CA VAL A 139 -22.46 2.39 -14.97
C VAL A 139 -22.80 2.71 -13.50
N GLY A 140 -21.78 2.77 -12.65
CA GLY A 140 -21.90 3.08 -11.22
C GLY A 140 -22.37 1.92 -10.33
N ASP A 141 -22.81 0.79 -10.88
CA ASP A 141 -23.10 -0.40 -10.08
C ASP A 141 -21.82 -1.00 -9.48
N ARG A 142 -21.93 -1.66 -8.33
CA ARG A 142 -20.79 -2.31 -7.67
C ARG A 142 -20.71 -3.78 -8.03
N VAL A 143 -19.47 -4.22 -8.28
CA VAL A 143 -19.10 -5.63 -8.43
C VAL A 143 -18.06 -5.94 -7.38
N LEU A 144 -18.33 -6.91 -6.51
CA LEU A 144 -17.37 -7.34 -5.50
C LEU A 144 -16.56 -8.52 -6.04
N ILE A 145 -15.26 -8.50 -5.82
CA ILE A 145 -14.32 -9.53 -6.30
C ILE A 145 -13.65 -10.19 -5.11
N TYR A 146 -13.91 -11.49 -4.93
CA TYR A 146 -13.34 -12.31 -3.85
C TYR A 146 -12.61 -13.50 -4.45
N MET A 147 -11.36 -13.25 -4.88
CA MET A 147 -10.54 -14.18 -5.66
C MET A 147 -9.08 -14.19 -5.16
N PRO A 148 -8.34 -15.29 -5.37
CA PRO A 148 -6.90 -15.34 -5.13
C PRO A 148 -6.12 -14.50 -6.15
N LEU A 149 -4.79 -14.37 -5.97
CA LEU A 149 -3.92 -13.62 -6.88
C LEU A 149 -3.65 -14.41 -8.18
N ILE A 150 -4.62 -14.41 -9.07
CA ILE A 150 -4.61 -15.07 -10.39
C ILE A 150 -5.02 -14.09 -11.50
N PRO A 151 -4.69 -14.33 -12.77
CA PRO A 151 -5.06 -13.43 -13.88
C PRO A 151 -6.55 -13.12 -13.96
N GLU A 152 -7.40 -14.07 -13.58
CA GLU A 152 -8.86 -13.94 -13.56
C GLU A 152 -9.32 -12.79 -12.63
N THR A 153 -8.55 -12.47 -11.57
CA THR A 153 -8.82 -11.33 -10.69
C THR A 153 -8.64 -10.00 -11.42
N ILE A 154 -7.57 -9.86 -12.21
CA ILE A 154 -7.36 -8.67 -13.06
C ILE A 154 -8.43 -8.59 -14.16
N ILE A 155 -8.78 -9.72 -14.78
CA ILE A 155 -9.84 -9.78 -15.78
C ILE A 155 -11.16 -9.29 -15.19
N ALA A 156 -11.50 -9.71 -13.96
CA ALA A 156 -12.70 -9.26 -13.24
C ALA A 156 -12.70 -7.75 -12.96
N MET A 157 -11.56 -7.20 -12.51
CA MET A 157 -11.40 -5.76 -12.28
C MET A 157 -11.60 -4.97 -13.57
N LEU A 158 -10.89 -5.35 -14.63
CA LEU A 158 -10.96 -4.67 -15.92
C LEU A 158 -12.32 -4.80 -16.59
N ALA A 159 -12.97 -5.97 -16.48
CA ALA A 159 -14.31 -6.19 -16.99
C ALA A 159 -15.36 -5.30 -16.32
N THR A 160 -15.21 -5.08 -15.01
CA THR A 160 -16.08 -4.20 -14.23
C THR A 160 -15.95 -2.75 -14.71
N VAL A 161 -14.71 -2.21 -14.77
CA VAL A 161 -14.50 -0.83 -15.19
C VAL A 161 -14.72 -0.62 -16.70
N ARG A 162 -14.70 -1.68 -17.51
CA ARG A 162 -15.08 -1.62 -18.93
C ARG A 162 -16.51 -1.14 -19.09
N LEU A 163 -17.42 -1.55 -18.19
CA LEU A 163 -18.81 -1.13 -18.14
C LEU A 163 -19.02 0.23 -17.43
N GLY A 164 -17.98 0.86 -16.92
CA GLY A 164 -18.11 2.01 -16.03
C GLY A 164 -18.68 1.64 -14.66
N ALA A 165 -18.70 0.36 -14.30
CA ALA A 165 -19.07 -0.12 -12.96
C ALA A 165 -17.88 -0.01 -12.00
N VAL A 166 -18.17 -0.09 -10.71
CA VAL A 166 -17.20 0.14 -9.61
C VAL A 166 -16.84 -1.20 -8.98
N HIS A 167 -15.56 -1.61 -9.03
CA HIS A 167 -15.18 -2.85 -8.36
C HIS A 167 -14.78 -2.63 -6.90
N SER A 168 -14.92 -3.68 -6.10
CA SER A 168 -14.37 -3.77 -4.75
C SER A 168 -13.69 -5.11 -4.60
N VAL A 169 -12.36 -5.12 -4.58
CA VAL A 169 -11.59 -6.34 -4.37
C VAL A 169 -11.42 -6.58 -2.89
N VAL A 170 -11.82 -7.75 -2.43
CA VAL A 170 -11.71 -8.20 -1.05
C VAL A 170 -10.57 -9.20 -0.92
N PHE A 171 -9.69 -8.97 0.05
CA PHE A 171 -8.58 -9.88 0.32
C PHE A 171 -9.07 -11.30 0.61
N GLY A 172 -8.54 -12.28 -0.09
CA GLY A 172 -8.99 -13.67 -0.04
C GLY A 172 -8.76 -14.41 1.28
N GLY A 173 -8.01 -13.79 2.21
CA GLY A 173 -7.80 -14.33 3.55
C GLY A 173 -8.82 -13.88 4.61
N PHE A 174 -9.83 -13.06 4.24
CA PHE A 174 -10.86 -12.64 5.22
C PHE A 174 -11.88 -13.75 5.49
N ALA A 175 -12.33 -13.80 6.76
CA ALA A 175 -13.42 -14.66 7.19
C ALA A 175 -14.79 -14.19 6.63
N ALA A 176 -15.78 -15.05 6.69
CA ALA A 176 -17.11 -14.81 6.16
C ALA A 176 -17.77 -13.54 6.72
N ARG A 177 -17.62 -13.23 8.00
CA ARG A 177 -18.16 -12.02 8.63
C ARG A 177 -17.56 -10.72 8.05
N GLU A 178 -16.24 -10.70 7.84
CA GLU A 178 -15.56 -9.56 7.25
C GLU A 178 -15.96 -9.35 5.78
N LEU A 179 -16.17 -10.44 5.05
CA LEU A 179 -16.68 -10.41 3.70
C LEU A 179 -18.13 -9.89 3.67
N CYS A 180 -18.98 -10.37 4.59
CA CYS A 180 -20.36 -9.90 4.77
C CYS A 180 -20.42 -8.38 5.02
N THR A 181 -19.61 -7.85 5.94
CA THR A 181 -19.56 -6.40 6.22
C THR A 181 -19.30 -5.57 4.96
N ARG A 182 -18.44 -6.07 4.06
CA ARG A 182 -18.13 -5.39 2.79
C ARG A 182 -19.24 -5.56 1.76
N ILE A 183 -19.89 -6.73 1.72
CA ILE A 183 -21.06 -6.97 0.88
C ILE A 183 -22.20 -6.01 1.26
N ASP A 184 -22.55 -5.94 2.54
CA ASP A 184 -23.63 -5.06 3.02
C ASP A 184 -23.33 -3.58 2.74
N HIS A 185 -22.08 -3.15 2.98
CA HIS A 185 -21.72 -1.74 2.76
C HIS A 185 -21.63 -1.37 1.28
N ALA A 186 -21.02 -2.23 0.45
CA ALA A 186 -20.90 -1.98 -1.00
C ALA A 186 -22.19 -2.22 -1.76
N SER A 187 -23.07 -3.10 -1.27
CA SER A 187 -24.29 -3.55 -1.93
C SER A 187 -24.03 -3.95 -3.39
N PRO A 188 -23.15 -4.97 -3.64
CA PRO A 188 -22.76 -5.34 -4.99
C PRO A 188 -23.89 -6.04 -5.72
N LYS A 189 -24.04 -5.74 -7.01
CA LYS A 189 -25.03 -6.37 -7.87
C LYS A 189 -24.64 -7.80 -8.25
N VAL A 190 -23.34 -7.99 -8.50
CA VAL A 190 -22.72 -9.28 -8.81
C VAL A 190 -21.49 -9.44 -7.93
N ILE A 191 -21.26 -10.69 -7.51
CA ILE A 191 -19.99 -11.09 -6.87
C ILE A 191 -19.24 -12.01 -7.81
N ILE A 192 -17.95 -11.77 -8.00
CA ILE A 192 -17.06 -12.65 -8.73
C ILE A 192 -16.15 -13.35 -7.72
N GLY A 193 -16.17 -14.67 -7.72
CA GLY A 193 -15.41 -15.49 -6.78
C GLY A 193 -14.65 -16.63 -7.45
N ALA A 194 -13.87 -17.34 -6.65
CA ALA A 194 -13.22 -18.58 -7.07
C ALA A 194 -13.65 -19.75 -6.19
N SER A 195 -13.52 -20.97 -6.69
CA SER A 195 -13.80 -22.19 -5.92
C SER A 195 -12.91 -22.28 -4.69
N CYS A 196 -11.62 -21.98 -4.85
CA CYS A 196 -10.64 -22.04 -3.78
C CYS A 196 -9.44 -21.12 -3.98
N GLY A 197 -8.72 -20.81 -2.89
CA GLY A 197 -7.35 -20.35 -2.85
C GLY A 197 -6.41 -21.46 -2.38
N VAL A 198 -5.09 -21.27 -2.56
CA VAL A 198 -4.07 -22.24 -2.17
C VAL A 198 -3.05 -21.59 -1.26
N GLU A 199 -2.77 -22.24 -0.14
CA GLU A 199 -1.64 -21.96 0.74
C GLU A 199 -0.74 -23.22 0.80
N PRO A 200 0.52 -23.14 1.28
CA PRO A 200 1.46 -24.27 1.19
C PRO A 200 0.94 -25.60 1.76
N ASN A 201 0.11 -25.56 2.80
CA ASN A 201 -0.32 -26.74 3.53
C ASN A 201 -1.85 -26.87 3.59
N LYS A 202 -2.60 -26.00 2.89
CA LYS A 202 -4.06 -26.07 2.92
C LYS A 202 -4.71 -25.43 1.70
N ILE A 203 -5.88 -25.90 1.38
CA ILE A 203 -6.78 -25.27 0.42
C ILE A 203 -7.79 -24.42 1.18
N ILE A 204 -7.91 -23.15 0.81
CA ILE A 204 -8.91 -22.23 1.36
C ILE A 204 -10.14 -22.32 0.45
N ARG A 205 -11.24 -22.81 0.97
CA ARG A 205 -12.49 -23.01 0.22
C ARG A 205 -13.24 -21.68 0.11
N TYR A 206 -12.88 -20.83 -0.84
CA TYR A 206 -13.47 -19.50 -1.00
C TYR A 206 -14.97 -19.53 -1.21
N LYS A 207 -15.47 -20.48 -1.99
CA LYS A 207 -16.91 -20.60 -2.22
C LYS A 207 -17.71 -20.88 -0.95
N LEU A 208 -17.18 -21.70 -0.04
CA LEU A 208 -17.86 -21.95 1.24
C LEU A 208 -17.88 -20.69 2.12
N LEU A 209 -16.77 -19.95 2.20
CA LEU A 209 -16.71 -18.67 2.91
C LEU A 209 -17.65 -17.62 2.29
N LEU A 210 -17.77 -17.62 0.97
CA LEU A 210 -18.70 -16.73 0.26
C LEU A 210 -20.16 -17.09 0.56
N ASN A 211 -20.51 -18.38 0.56
CA ASN A 211 -21.87 -18.84 0.90
C ASN A 211 -22.23 -18.46 2.34
N GLU A 212 -21.32 -18.69 3.27
CA GLU A 212 -21.48 -18.29 4.67
C GLU A 212 -21.66 -16.77 4.78
N ALA A 213 -20.81 -15.97 4.10
CA ALA A 213 -20.93 -14.53 4.09
C ALA A 213 -22.29 -14.08 3.56
N ILE A 214 -22.72 -14.60 2.40
CA ILE A 214 -24.03 -14.27 1.81
C ILE A 214 -25.18 -14.67 2.74
N SER A 215 -25.07 -15.76 3.48
CA SER A 215 -26.10 -16.15 4.46
C SER A 215 -26.25 -15.13 5.59
N LEU A 216 -25.14 -14.52 6.02
CA LEU A 216 -25.07 -13.52 7.09
C LEU A 216 -25.49 -12.12 6.65
N CYS A 217 -25.33 -11.78 5.35
CA CYS A 217 -25.59 -10.45 4.82
C CYS A 217 -27.07 -10.10 4.78
N THR A 218 -27.36 -8.81 4.94
CA THR A 218 -28.67 -8.22 4.66
C THR A 218 -28.85 -7.95 3.16
N GLU A 219 -27.79 -7.45 2.51
CA GLU A 219 -27.77 -7.20 1.07
C GLU A 219 -27.36 -8.46 0.31
N LYS A 220 -28.18 -8.90 -0.66
CA LYS A 220 -27.90 -10.10 -1.45
C LYS A 220 -27.50 -9.73 -2.88
N PRO A 221 -26.41 -10.32 -3.42
CA PRO A 221 -26.11 -10.16 -4.85
C PRO A 221 -27.17 -10.84 -5.72
N LYS A 222 -27.32 -10.37 -6.95
CA LYS A 222 -28.22 -11.03 -7.91
C LYS A 222 -27.65 -12.35 -8.44
N LYS A 223 -26.33 -12.39 -8.64
CA LYS A 223 -25.59 -13.55 -9.13
C LYS A 223 -24.17 -13.57 -8.59
N CYS A 224 -23.59 -14.77 -8.51
CA CYS A 224 -22.19 -15.01 -8.26
C CYS A 224 -21.56 -15.71 -9.48
N ILE A 225 -20.50 -15.15 -10.06
CA ILE A 225 -19.71 -15.78 -11.12
C ILE A 225 -18.53 -16.47 -10.47
N ILE A 226 -18.43 -17.79 -10.60
CA ILE A 226 -17.44 -18.61 -9.87
C ILE A 226 -16.43 -19.21 -10.85
N PHE A 227 -15.17 -18.82 -10.67
CA PHE A 227 -14.04 -19.43 -11.36
C PHE A 227 -13.67 -20.77 -10.72
N GLN A 228 -13.85 -21.86 -11.43
CA GLN A 228 -13.50 -23.22 -10.97
C GLN A 228 -12.01 -23.47 -11.16
N ARG A 229 -11.30 -23.69 -10.06
CA ARG A 229 -9.88 -24.03 -10.09
C ARG A 229 -9.71 -25.56 -10.27
N LYS A 230 -9.99 -26.04 -11.47
CA LYS A 230 -10.02 -27.48 -11.81
C LYS A 230 -8.75 -28.23 -11.43
N ASN A 231 -7.60 -27.58 -11.54
CA ASN A 231 -6.30 -28.18 -11.17
C ASN A 231 -6.00 -28.21 -9.66
N VAL A 232 -6.90 -27.67 -8.83
CA VAL A 232 -6.75 -27.59 -7.37
C VAL A 232 -7.95 -28.24 -6.68
N GLN A 233 -9.07 -27.54 -6.68
CA GLN A 233 -10.33 -28.03 -6.12
C GLN A 233 -11.51 -27.27 -6.74
N GLU A 234 -12.44 -28.00 -7.32
CA GLU A 234 -13.74 -27.47 -7.74
C GLU A 234 -14.71 -27.38 -6.55
N CYS A 235 -15.77 -26.62 -6.73
CA CYS A 235 -16.85 -26.49 -5.75
C CYS A 235 -18.20 -26.75 -6.40
N LEU A 236 -19.19 -27.08 -5.59
CA LEU A 236 -20.58 -27.13 -6.02
C LEU A 236 -21.10 -25.69 -6.21
N LEU A 237 -21.88 -25.51 -7.27
CA LEU A 237 -22.54 -24.26 -7.60
C LEU A 237 -23.99 -24.31 -7.14
N GLU A 238 -24.47 -23.23 -6.54
CA GLU A 238 -25.87 -23.05 -6.14
C GLU A 238 -26.69 -22.67 -7.36
N PRO A 239 -27.62 -23.51 -7.87
CA PRO A 239 -28.24 -23.35 -9.19
C PRO A 239 -28.88 -21.98 -9.46
N ASP A 240 -29.52 -21.38 -8.45
CA ASP A 240 -30.21 -20.09 -8.59
C ASP A 240 -29.31 -18.88 -8.41
N MET A 241 -28.15 -19.05 -7.76
CA MET A 241 -27.24 -17.98 -7.40
C MET A 241 -25.96 -17.96 -8.24
N ASP A 242 -25.37 -19.12 -8.47
CA ASP A 242 -24.05 -19.25 -9.07
C ASP A 242 -24.11 -19.55 -10.56
N VAL A 243 -23.07 -19.07 -11.26
CA VAL A 243 -22.82 -19.42 -12.66
C VAL A 243 -21.32 -19.71 -12.82
N ASP A 244 -21.02 -20.69 -13.70
CA ASP A 244 -19.62 -21.04 -13.98
C ASP A 244 -18.95 -19.97 -14.83
N TRP A 245 -17.74 -19.59 -14.46
CA TRP A 245 -16.94 -18.58 -15.17
C TRP A 245 -16.67 -18.96 -16.64
N GLU A 246 -16.30 -20.20 -16.91
CA GLU A 246 -15.98 -20.64 -18.28
C GLU A 246 -17.22 -20.67 -19.17
N GLU A 247 -18.37 -21.09 -18.62
CA GLU A 247 -19.65 -21.04 -19.33
C GLU A 247 -20.04 -19.58 -19.63
N VAL A 248 -19.88 -18.69 -18.67
CA VAL A 248 -20.14 -17.26 -18.84
C VAL A 248 -19.28 -16.68 -19.96
N LEU A 249 -17.99 -16.96 -20.00
CA LEU A 249 -17.11 -16.48 -21.07
C LEU A 249 -17.46 -17.08 -22.43
N LYS A 250 -17.85 -18.36 -22.47
CA LYS A 250 -18.18 -19.07 -23.70
C LYS A 250 -19.41 -18.52 -24.40
N TYR A 251 -20.43 -18.17 -23.61
CA TYR A 251 -21.75 -17.81 -24.17
C TYR A 251 -22.04 -16.31 -24.18
N SER A 252 -21.16 -15.47 -23.62
CA SER A 252 -21.36 -14.04 -23.62
C SER A 252 -20.73 -13.36 -24.83
N GLU A 253 -21.44 -12.41 -25.42
CA GLU A 253 -20.90 -11.54 -26.46
C GLU A 253 -19.96 -10.50 -25.87
N PRO A 254 -18.87 -10.13 -26.58
CA PRO A 254 -17.97 -9.06 -26.14
C PRO A 254 -18.70 -7.72 -25.99
N HIS A 255 -18.47 -7.02 -24.88
CA HIS A 255 -19.03 -5.67 -24.65
C HIS A 255 -17.98 -4.59 -24.96
N PRO A 256 -18.35 -3.50 -25.65
CA PRO A 256 -17.44 -2.36 -25.84
C PRO A 256 -17.14 -1.63 -24.52
N CYS A 257 -16.07 -0.82 -24.52
CA CYS A 257 -15.79 0.08 -23.40
C CYS A 257 -16.85 1.18 -23.32
N VAL A 258 -17.38 1.41 -22.12
CA VAL A 258 -18.29 2.51 -21.83
C VAL A 258 -17.48 3.70 -21.31
N PRO A 259 -17.42 4.83 -22.04
CA PRO A 259 -16.78 6.04 -21.52
C PRO A 259 -17.47 6.52 -20.25
N VAL A 260 -16.67 7.00 -19.30
CA VAL A 260 -17.16 7.60 -18.06
C VAL A 260 -16.45 8.92 -17.82
N GLU A 261 -17.11 9.83 -17.12
CA GLU A 261 -16.49 11.10 -16.72
C GLU A 261 -15.23 10.88 -15.89
N SER A 262 -14.24 11.74 -16.00
CA SER A 262 -12.95 11.68 -15.28
C SER A 262 -13.13 11.45 -13.78
N ASN A 263 -14.11 12.11 -13.18
CA ASN A 263 -14.40 12.03 -11.75
C ASN A 263 -15.42 10.92 -11.38
N HIS A 264 -15.69 10.00 -12.32
CA HIS A 264 -16.50 8.84 -12.05
C HIS A 264 -15.76 7.84 -11.15
N PRO A 265 -16.43 7.24 -10.13
CA PRO A 265 -15.83 6.22 -9.28
C PRO A 265 -15.35 4.99 -10.07
N MET A 266 -14.14 4.53 -9.77
CA MET A 266 -13.53 3.36 -10.39
C MET A 266 -13.51 2.15 -9.46
N TYR A 267 -13.13 2.36 -8.20
CA TYR A 267 -13.13 1.30 -7.19
C TYR A 267 -13.33 1.80 -5.77
N ILE A 268 -13.76 0.88 -4.89
CA ILE A 268 -13.81 1.04 -3.44
C ILE A 268 -12.83 0.07 -2.82
N LEU A 269 -11.81 0.58 -2.13
CA LEU A 269 -10.85 -0.24 -1.40
C LEU A 269 -11.04 -0.08 0.10
N TYR A 270 -11.41 -1.17 0.78
CA TYR A 270 -11.62 -1.17 2.21
C TYR A 270 -10.32 -1.30 2.98
N THR A 271 -10.08 -0.36 3.89
CA THR A 271 -8.95 -0.39 4.84
C THR A 271 -9.45 -0.64 6.25
N SER A 272 -8.60 -1.25 7.09
CA SER A 272 -8.90 -1.40 8.52
C SER A 272 -8.98 -0.03 9.19
N GLY A 273 -10.12 0.29 9.78
CA GLY A 273 -10.27 1.50 10.59
C GLY A 273 -9.90 1.23 12.05
N THR A 274 -9.36 2.23 12.75
CA THR A 274 -9.11 2.16 14.20
C THR A 274 -10.41 2.10 15.02
N THR A 275 -11.56 2.35 14.41
CA THR A 275 -12.89 2.46 15.04
C THR A 275 -13.82 1.28 14.76
N GLY A 276 -13.33 0.14 14.35
CA GLY A 276 -14.11 -1.11 14.18
C GLY A 276 -14.77 -1.30 12.80
N HIS A 277 -15.25 -0.25 12.14
CA HIS A 277 -15.81 -0.36 10.78
C HIS A 277 -14.78 -0.02 9.70
N PRO A 278 -14.63 -0.86 8.65
CA PRO A 278 -13.69 -0.60 7.57
C PRO A 278 -14.05 0.69 6.82
N LYS A 279 -13.01 1.46 6.43
CA LYS A 279 -13.14 2.66 5.61
C LYS A 279 -13.10 2.28 4.15
N GLY A 280 -14.11 2.61 3.38
CA GLY A 280 -14.14 2.41 1.93
C GLY A 280 -13.49 3.60 1.21
N VAL A 281 -12.21 3.51 0.88
CA VAL A 281 -11.50 4.54 0.11
C VAL A 281 -12.03 4.55 -1.31
N LEU A 282 -12.65 5.66 -1.73
CA LEU A 282 -13.22 5.82 -3.06
C LEU A 282 -12.21 6.44 -4.01
N ARG A 283 -11.92 5.74 -5.12
CA ARG A 283 -10.99 6.19 -6.14
C ARG A 283 -11.70 6.58 -7.42
N LEU A 284 -11.33 7.74 -7.97
CA LEU A 284 -11.87 8.26 -9.24
C LEU A 284 -11.00 7.84 -10.43
N THR A 285 -11.57 7.84 -11.63
CA THR A 285 -10.98 7.21 -12.82
C THR A 285 -9.83 8.03 -13.43
N GLY A 286 -10.11 9.22 -13.94
CA GLY A 286 -9.18 9.94 -14.82
C GLY A 286 -7.89 10.38 -14.11
N GLY A 287 -8.02 10.98 -12.94
CA GLY A 287 -6.88 11.41 -12.13
C GLY A 287 -5.98 10.25 -11.73
N HIS A 288 -6.57 9.12 -11.32
CA HIS A 288 -5.80 7.96 -10.89
C HIS A 288 -5.01 7.31 -12.03
N LEU A 289 -5.63 7.11 -13.19
CA LEU A 289 -4.94 6.55 -14.34
C LEU A 289 -3.81 7.45 -14.83
N THR A 290 -4.06 8.76 -14.89
CA THR A 290 -3.04 9.77 -15.26
C THR A 290 -1.83 9.70 -14.32
N MET A 291 -2.08 9.71 -13.00
CA MET A 291 -1.04 9.61 -11.98
C MET A 291 -0.25 8.30 -12.12
N LEU A 292 -0.92 7.15 -12.16
CA LEU A 292 -0.24 5.87 -12.20
C LEU A 292 0.62 5.68 -13.46
N THR A 293 0.09 6.05 -14.63
CA THR A 293 0.83 5.98 -15.90
C THR A 293 2.09 6.83 -15.83
N TRP A 294 1.99 8.02 -15.25
CA TRP A 294 3.14 8.91 -15.10
C TRP A 294 4.16 8.39 -14.09
N THR A 295 3.71 7.84 -12.95
CA THR A 295 4.61 7.30 -11.91
C THR A 295 5.46 6.15 -12.41
N MET A 296 4.95 5.30 -13.32
CA MET A 296 5.74 4.21 -13.93
C MET A 296 6.99 4.75 -14.61
N LYS A 297 6.91 5.93 -15.22
CA LYS A 297 8.07 6.59 -15.85
C LYS A 297 8.85 7.46 -14.86
N ALA A 298 8.17 8.34 -14.13
CA ALA A 298 8.81 9.40 -13.35
C ALA A 298 9.44 8.88 -12.04
N ILE A 299 8.78 7.95 -11.37
CA ILE A 299 9.31 7.32 -10.15
C ILE A 299 10.17 6.11 -10.51
N TYR A 300 9.57 5.15 -11.23
CA TYR A 300 10.12 3.80 -11.37
C TYR A 300 11.05 3.65 -12.58
N ASN A 301 11.10 4.65 -13.46
CA ASN A 301 11.92 4.66 -14.67
C ASN A 301 11.69 3.44 -15.57
N MET A 302 10.44 2.99 -15.67
CA MET A 302 10.05 1.85 -16.49
C MET A 302 9.66 2.29 -17.90
N THR A 303 9.97 1.44 -18.85
CA THR A 303 9.56 1.52 -20.26
C THR A 303 8.70 0.31 -20.60
N GLU A 304 8.05 0.34 -21.77
CA GLU A 304 7.22 -0.77 -22.21
C GLU A 304 7.99 -2.09 -22.39
N ASP A 305 9.29 -2.06 -22.59
CA ASP A 305 10.13 -3.26 -22.77
C ASP A 305 10.53 -3.91 -21.44
N ASP A 306 10.27 -3.24 -20.33
CA ASP A 306 10.63 -3.75 -19.01
C ASP A 306 9.58 -4.73 -18.46
N VAL A 307 10.04 -5.61 -17.57
CA VAL A 307 9.19 -6.50 -16.77
C VAL A 307 9.18 -6.00 -15.33
N TRP A 308 8.00 -5.73 -14.84
CA TRP A 308 7.71 -5.20 -13.51
C TRP A 308 7.12 -6.27 -12.61
N TRP A 309 7.56 -6.36 -11.38
CA TRP A 309 6.98 -7.25 -10.39
C TRP A 309 6.64 -6.53 -9.08
N THR A 310 5.37 -6.45 -8.77
CA THR A 310 4.90 -6.08 -7.44
C THR A 310 4.60 -7.33 -6.63
N ALA A 311 5.45 -7.60 -5.63
CA ALA A 311 5.27 -8.73 -4.71
C ALA A 311 4.30 -8.35 -3.59
N SER A 312 3.01 -8.29 -3.92
CA SER A 312 1.90 -7.92 -3.05
C SER A 312 0.62 -8.65 -3.46
N ASP A 313 -0.51 -8.34 -2.82
CA ASP A 313 -1.82 -8.90 -3.10
C ASP A 313 -2.79 -7.88 -3.70
N MET A 314 -3.77 -8.35 -4.48
CA MET A 314 -4.78 -7.50 -5.12
C MET A 314 -5.73 -6.83 -4.12
N GLY A 315 -5.90 -7.37 -2.93
CA GLY A 315 -6.69 -6.77 -1.85
C GLY A 315 -6.09 -5.50 -1.24
N TRP A 316 -4.89 -5.09 -1.67
CA TRP A 316 -4.22 -3.89 -1.20
C TRP A 316 -4.09 -2.83 -2.30
N VAL A 317 -3.90 -1.56 -1.90
CA VAL A 317 -3.70 -0.45 -2.86
C VAL A 317 -2.50 -0.70 -3.76
N LEU A 318 -1.44 -1.32 -3.25
CA LEU A 318 -0.25 -1.66 -4.03
C LEU A 318 -0.58 -2.62 -5.18
N GLY A 319 -1.48 -3.58 -4.95
CA GLY A 319 -1.98 -4.48 -6.00
C GLY A 319 -2.79 -3.73 -7.07
N HIS A 320 -3.74 -2.90 -6.66
CA HIS A 320 -4.53 -2.08 -7.57
C HIS A 320 -3.65 -1.17 -8.43
N SER A 321 -2.81 -0.39 -7.77
CA SER A 321 -1.97 0.61 -8.45
C SER A 321 -0.87 -0.01 -9.30
N TYR A 322 -0.18 -1.08 -8.81
CA TYR A 322 1.09 -1.51 -9.41
C TYR A 322 1.18 -3.01 -9.75
N ILE A 323 0.11 -3.81 -9.55
CA ILE A 323 -0.02 -5.09 -10.28
C ILE A 323 -0.93 -4.88 -11.49
N CYS A 324 -2.02 -4.12 -11.34
CA CYS A 324 -3.03 -3.92 -12.38
C CYS A 324 -2.80 -2.62 -13.17
N TYR A 325 -3.29 -1.48 -12.68
CA TYR A 325 -3.50 -0.28 -13.51
C TYR A 325 -2.21 0.38 -13.99
N GLY A 326 -1.24 0.65 -13.13
CA GLY A 326 0.00 1.32 -13.49
C GLY A 326 0.77 0.63 -14.61
N PRO A 327 1.18 -0.64 -14.42
CA PRO A 327 1.91 -1.38 -15.44
C PRO A 327 1.11 -1.55 -16.74
N LEU A 328 -0.17 -1.94 -16.66
CA LEU A 328 -0.99 -2.16 -17.86
C LEU A 328 -1.21 -0.87 -18.63
N CYS A 329 -1.55 0.25 -17.97
CA CYS A 329 -1.67 1.54 -18.64
C CYS A 329 -0.35 2.02 -19.25
N ALA A 330 0.79 1.73 -18.65
CA ALA A 330 2.11 2.06 -19.18
C ALA A 330 2.60 1.08 -20.28
N GLY A 331 1.88 0.00 -20.53
CA GLY A 331 2.27 -1.04 -21.49
C GLY A 331 3.42 -1.92 -21.00
N VAL A 332 3.68 -1.95 -19.70
CA VAL A 332 4.74 -2.74 -19.04
C VAL A 332 4.22 -4.12 -18.68
N THR A 333 5.01 -5.18 -18.90
CA THR A 333 4.64 -6.54 -18.48
C THR A 333 4.63 -6.65 -16.97
N SER A 334 3.49 -7.08 -16.38
CA SER A 334 3.33 -7.24 -14.93
C SER A 334 3.41 -8.70 -14.50
N VAL A 335 4.21 -8.98 -13.46
CA VAL A 335 4.32 -10.31 -12.85
C VAL A 335 3.37 -10.43 -11.67
N MET A 336 2.62 -11.52 -11.61
CA MET A 336 1.73 -11.94 -10.52
C MET A 336 2.27 -13.24 -9.92
N TYR A 337 2.59 -13.23 -8.63
CA TYR A 337 3.11 -14.41 -7.94
C TYR A 337 2.07 -14.96 -6.97
N GLU A 338 1.54 -16.15 -7.23
CA GLU A 338 0.58 -16.79 -6.31
C GLU A 338 1.32 -17.49 -5.17
N GLY A 339 1.15 -16.99 -3.98
CA GLY A 339 1.81 -17.44 -2.75
C GLY A 339 2.59 -16.33 -2.05
N LYS A 340 3.41 -16.71 -1.09
CA LYS A 340 4.29 -15.79 -0.36
C LYS A 340 5.73 -15.99 -0.83
N PRO A 341 6.26 -15.16 -1.74
CA PRO A 341 7.56 -15.40 -2.37
C PRO A 341 8.75 -15.33 -1.41
N ASP A 342 8.56 -14.74 -0.23
CA ASP A 342 9.54 -14.69 0.86
C ASP A 342 9.73 -16.03 1.60
N ARG A 343 8.81 -17.00 1.39
CA ARG A 343 8.82 -18.28 2.12
C ARG A 343 8.27 -19.49 1.36
N THR A 344 7.54 -19.31 0.26
CA THR A 344 6.85 -20.40 -0.44
C THR A 344 7.35 -20.58 -1.86
N PRO A 345 7.80 -21.77 -2.26
CA PRO A 345 8.09 -22.96 -1.45
C PRO A 345 9.34 -22.83 -0.60
N HIS A 346 10.21 -21.85 -0.85
CA HIS A 346 11.42 -21.52 -0.09
C HIS A 346 11.80 -20.05 -0.32
N PRO A 347 12.61 -19.41 0.54
CA PRO A 347 12.92 -17.97 0.49
C PRO A 347 13.65 -17.50 -0.77
N GLY A 348 14.18 -18.42 -1.58
CA GLY A 348 14.87 -18.11 -2.84
C GLY A 348 13.96 -17.69 -4.00
N GLN A 349 12.63 -17.63 -3.82
CA GLN A 349 11.70 -17.37 -4.91
C GLN A 349 11.85 -15.97 -5.51
N TYR A 350 12.19 -14.96 -4.73
CA TYR A 350 12.48 -13.64 -5.28
C TYR A 350 13.58 -13.69 -6.35
N PHE A 351 14.67 -14.41 -6.07
CA PHE A 351 15.78 -14.55 -7.00
C PHE A 351 15.40 -15.38 -8.22
N ARG A 352 14.62 -16.48 -8.02
CA ARG A 352 14.13 -17.33 -9.12
C ARG A 352 13.24 -16.53 -10.09
N VAL A 353 12.23 -15.83 -9.58
CA VAL A 353 11.30 -15.03 -10.38
C VAL A 353 12.03 -13.94 -11.16
N VAL A 354 12.98 -13.26 -10.53
CA VAL A 354 13.82 -12.26 -11.22
C VAL A 354 14.59 -12.89 -12.39
N GLN A 355 15.20 -14.04 -12.19
CA GLN A 355 15.94 -14.73 -13.24
C GLN A 355 15.06 -15.25 -14.37
N GLU A 356 13.99 -15.98 -14.04
CA GLU A 356 13.15 -16.68 -15.01
C GLU A 356 12.32 -15.73 -15.86
N HIS A 357 11.79 -14.67 -15.25
CA HIS A 357 10.96 -13.69 -15.96
C HIS A 357 11.70 -12.44 -16.40
N LYS A 358 13.03 -12.37 -16.16
CA LYS A 358 13.87 -11.21 -16.52
C LYS A 358 13.35 -9.91 -15.92
N VAL A 359 12.92 -9.95 -14.66
CA VAL A 359 12.35 -8.80 -13.96
C VAL A 359 13.37 -7.66 -13.90
N ASN A 360 12.93 -6.45 -14.24
CA ASN A 360 13.75 -5.24 -14.24
C ASN A 360 13.59 -4.44 -12.96
N ALA A 361 12.40 -4.47 -12.35
CA ALA A 361 12.15 -3.83 -11.07
C ALA A 361 11.19 -4.66 -10.20
N VAL A 362 11.46 -4.66 -8.90
CA VAL A 362 10.61 -5.28 -7.87
C VAL A 362 10.07 -4.21 -6.95
N PHE A 363 8.77 -4.26 -6.62
CA PHE A 363 8.19 -3.47 -5.55
C PHE A 363 7.66 -4.41 -4.46
N THR A 364 8.14 -4.23 -3.23
CA THR A 364 7.83 -5.13 -2.10
C THR A 364 7.77 -4.39 -0.77
N ALA A 365 7.52 -5.11 0.32
CA ALA A 365 7.60 -4.58 1.69
C ALA A 365 8.93 -4.94 2.35
N PRO A 366 9.50 -4.09 3.22
CA PRO A 366 10.70 -4.40 4.01
C PRO A 366 10.58 -5.70 4.80
N THR A 367 9.40 -6.03 5.32
CA THR A 367 9.15 -7.31 6.01
C THR A 367 9.51 -8.52 5.16
N ALA A 368 9.22 -8.52 3.86
CA ALA A 368 9.56 -9.63 2.98
C ALA A 368 11.09 -9.81 2.90
N LEU A 369 11.83 -8.72 2.79
CA LEU A 369 13.30 -8.73 2.78
C LEU A 369 13.87 -9.25 4.10
N ARG A 370 13.29 -8.83 5.25
CA ARG A 370 13.69 -9.33 6.58
C ARG A 370 13.45 -10.83 6.73
N VAL A 371 12.33 -11.33 6.24
CA VAL A 371 12.01 -12.78 6.25
C VAL A 371 13.03 -13.56 5.45
N ILE A 372 13.37 -13.10 4.24
CA ILE A 372 14.39 -13.75 3.39
C ILE A 372 15.76 -13.70 4.07
N LYS A 373 16.17 -12.53 4.60
CA LYS A 373 17.43 -12.36 5.31
C LYS A 373 17.53 -13.29 6.52
N ARG A 374 16.45 -13.42 7.29
CA ARG A 374 16.41 -14.33 8.45
C ARG A 374 16.58 -15.80 8.04
N ALA A 375 16.00 -16.19 6.91
CA ALA A 375 16.05 -17.57 6.43
C ALA A 375 17.36 -17.89 5.69
N ASP A 376 17.99 -16.90 5.05
CA ASP A 376 19.25 -17.05 4.29
C ASP A 376 20.17 -15.84 4.51
N PRO A 377 20.76 -15.68 5.72
CA PRO A 377 21.59 -14.52 6.05
C PRO A 377 22.81 -14.36 5.13
N LEU A 378 23.36 -15.46 4.63
CA LEU A 378 24.52 -15.50 3.74
C LEU A 378 24.18 -15.35 2.26
N SER A 379 22.89 -15.14 1.94
CA SER A 379 22.40 -15.02 0.56
C SER A 379 22.84 -16.18 -0.37
N ASN A 380 22.71 -17.41 0.10
CA ASN A 380 23.06 -18.60 -0.70
C ASN A 380 22.12 -18.73 -1.91
N PHE A 381 20.85 -18.37 -1.78
CA PHE A 381 19.93 -18.30 -2.91
C PHE A 381 20.32 -17.20 -3.90
N GLY A 382 20.77 -16.03 -3.44
CA GLY A 382 21.27 -14.96 -4.31
C GLY A 382 22.50 -15.40 -5.14
N LYS A 383 23.31 -16.30 -4.60
CA LYS A 383 24.45 -16.90 -5.35
C LYS A 383 23.99 -17.93 -6.39
N LYS A 384 22.81 -18.55 -6.17
CA LYS A 384 22.28 -19.61 -7.04
C LYS A 384 21.59 -19.07 -8.29
N TYR A 385 20.99 -17.88 -8.21
CA TYR A 385 20.21 -17.29 -9.29
C TYR A 385 20.85 -15.99 -9.81
N SER A 386 20.67 -15.69 -11.09
CA SER A 386 21.14 -14.45 -11.70
C SER A 386 20.13 -13.32 -11.53
N THR A 387 20.54 -12.22 -10.94
CA THR A 387 19.73 -10.99 -10.82
C THR A 387 20.15 -9.89 -11.81
N LYS A 388 20.90 -10.22 -12.87
CA LYS A 388 21.44 -9.22 -13.83
C LYS A 388 20.39 -8.35 -14.53
N SER A 389 19.16 -8.82 -14.69
CA SER A 389 18.07 -8.03 -15.26
C SER A 389 17.54 -6.97 -14.30
N LEU A 390 17.71 -7.16 -12.99
CA LEU A 390 17.15 -6.31 -11.96
C LEU A 390 17.90 -4.98 -11.87
N LYS A 391 17.18 -3.88 -12.09
CA LYS A 391 17.72 -2.52 -12.02
C LYS A 391 17.50 -1.91 -10.64
N TYR A 392 16.31 -2.16 -10.03
CA TYR A 392 15.86 -1.51 -8.80
C TYR A 392 14.99 -2.42 -7.96
N ILE A 393 15.02 -2.23 -6.62
CA ILE A 393 14.01 -2.73 -5.70
C ILE A 393 13.41 -1.54 -4.96
N PHE A 394 12.10 -1.39 -5.05
CA PHE A 394 11.34 -0.37 -4.36
C PHE A 394 10.67 -0.98 -3.13
N VAL A 395 10.69 -0.25 -2.02
CA VAL A 395 10.05 -0.68 -0.78
C VAL A 395 9.17 0.43 -0.20
N ALA A 396 8.06 0.03 0.42
CA ALA A 396 7.14 0.93 1.10
C ALA A 396 6.29 0.20 2.14
N GLY A 397 5.51 0.98 2.90
CA GLY A 397 4.49 0.48 3.82
C GLY A 397 4.95 0.40 5.27
N GLU A 398 6.24 0.30 5.51
CA GLU A 398 6.88 0.30 6.82
C GLU A 398 8.33 0.81 6.71
N HIS A 399 8.94 1.08 7.84
CA HIS A 399 10.33 1.48 7.90
C HIS A 399 11.27 0.34 7.42
N CYS A 400 12.23 0.68 6.55
CA CYS A 400 13.28 -0.24 6.10
C CYS A 400 14.58 0.04 6.85
N ASP A 401 14.91 -0.82 7.79
CA ASP A 401 16.14 -0.69 8.58
C ASP A 401 17.40 -0.85 7.70
N GLN A 402 18.49 -0.17 8.11
CA GLN A 402 19.71 -0.11 7.32
C GLN A 402 20.40 -1.47 7.15
N GLU A 403 20.30 -2.34 8.13
CA GLU A 403 20.90 -3.68 8.05
C GLU A 403 20.20 -4.55 7.01
N THR A 404 18.87 -4.50 6.97
CA THR A 404 18.08 -5.20 5.94
C THR A 404 18.33 -4.60 4.55
N LYS A 405 18.39 -3.26 4.45
CA LYS A 405 18.69 -2.56 3.20
C LYS A 405 20.05 -3.02 2.62
N LEU A 406 21.12 -2.91 3.40
CA LEU A 406 22.48 -3.31 2.97
C LEU A 406 22.58 -4.79 2.60
N TRP A 407 21.94 -5.66 3.40
CA TRP A 407 21.89 -7.07 3.06
C TRP A 407 21.20 -7.31 1.72
N ALA A 408 20.04 -6.68 1.49
CA ALA A 408 19.28 -6.86 0.26
C ALA A 408 20.02 -6.31 -0.97
N GLU A 409 20.64 -5.12 -0.87
CA GLU A 409 21.48 -4.54 -1.93
C GLU A 409 22.63 -5.48 -2.30
N ASN A 410 23.27 -6.09 -1.31
CA ASN A 410 24.31 -7.07 -1.53
C ASN A 410 23.80 -8.40 -2.14
N ALA A 411 22.64 -8.87 -1.69
CA ALA A 411 22.05 -10.12 -2.13
C ALA A 411 21.53 -10.04 -3.58
N PHE A 412 20.79 -8.96 -3.88
CA PHE A 412 20.15 -8.76 -5.19
C PHE A 412 21.02 -8.03 -6.21
N LYS A 413 22.12 -7.40 -5.78
CA LYS A 413 22.98 -6.55 -6.62
C LYS A 413 22.22 -5.39 -7.28
N ALA A 414 21.24 -4.84 -6.58
CA ALA A 414 20.40 -3.75 -7.02
C ALA A 414 20.13 -2.79 -5.86
N PRO A 415 19.99 -1.48 -6.10
CA PRO A 415 19.69 -0.50 -5.06
C PRO A 415 18.29 -0.70 -4.48
N ILE A 416 18.15 -0.45 -3.18
CA ILE A 416 16.89 -0.45 -2.46
C ILE A 416 16.43 0.99 -2.28
N LEU A 417 15.29 1.34 -2.88
CA LEU A 417 14.73 2.69 -2.87
C LEU A 417 13.45 2.73 -2.04
N ASN A 418 13.48 3.53 -0.99
CA ASN A 418 12.35 3.65 -0.06
C ASN A 418 11.35 4.71 -0.54
N HIS A 419 10.05 4.44 -0.29
CA HIS A 419 8.93 5.31 -0.64
C HIS A 419 8.03 5.48 0.57
N TRP A 420 7.36 6.63 0.63
CA TRP A 420 6.26 6.83 1.57
C TRP A 420 4.99 7.22 0.83
N TRP A 421 3.90 6.54 1.14
CA TRP A 421 2.56 6.75 0.61
C TRP A 421 1.49 6.06 1.45
N GLN A 422 0.25 6.29 1.12
CA GLN A 422 -0.90 5.75 1.83
C GLN A 422 -1.92 5.18 0.85
N THR A 423 -2.84 4.35 1.33
CA THR A 423 -3.98 3.88 0.53
C THR A 423 -4.79 5.05 -0.01
N GLU A 424 -4.91 6.10 0.77
CA GLU A 424 -5.61 7.34 0.47
C GLU A 424 -5.02 8.10 -0.72
N THR A 425 -3.72 8.09 -0.91
CA THR A 425 -3.06 8.78 -2.04
C THR A 425 -2.97 7.93 -3.31
N GLY A 426 -2.97 6.61 -3.18
CA GLY A 426 -2.94 5.67 -4.31
C GLY A 426 -1.63 5.59 -5.09
N SER A 427 -0.69 6.49 -4.80
CA SER A 427 0.68 6.54 -5.34
C SER A 427 1.61 7.20 -4.33
N SER A 428 2.92 7.16 -4.59
CA SER A 428 3.94 7.70 -3.68
C SER A 428 3.81 9.20 -3.48
N ILE A 429 3.87 9.64 -2.22
CA ILE A 429 3.91 11.04 -1.79
C ILE A 429 5.37 11.53 -1.82
N THR A 430 6.30 10.71 -1.32
CA THR A 430 7.74 10.94 -1.40
C THR A 430 8.46 9.74 -1.99
N CYS A 431 9.52 9.99 -2.74
CA CYS A 431 10.31 8.97 -3.42
C CYS A 431 11.64 9.53 -3.93
N THR A 432 12.50 8.69 -4.47
CA THR A 432 13.74 9.13 -5.13
C THR A 432 13.47 9.74 -6.51
N ALA A 433 12.39 9.38 -7.19
CA ALA A 433 12.01 9.86 -8.52
C ALA A 433 13.15 9.73 -9.57
N ILE A 434 13.71 8.52 -9.68
CA ILE A 434 14.87 8.24 -10.57
C ILE A 434 14.57 8.50 -12.06
N GLY A 435 13.32 8.36 -12.50
CA GLY A 435 12.90 8.67 -13.86
C GLY A 435 12.94 10.18 -14.18
N LEU A 436 13.05 11.02 -13.15
CA LEU A 436 13.30 12.45 -13.27
C LEU A 436 14.80 12.80 -13.15
N GLY A 437 15.67 11.79 -13.04
CA GLY A 437 17.12 11.96 -13.07
C GLY A 437 17.80 12.13 -11.72
N ASN A 438 17.07 11.97 -10.61
CA ASN A 438 17.68 12.00 -9.28
C ASN A 438 18.66 10.84 -9.08
N SER A 439 19.71 11.10 -8.30
CA SER A 439 20.75 10.13 -7.96
C SER A 439 20.18 8.99 -7.13
N LEU A 440 20.79 7.81 -7.27
CA LEU A 440 20.55 6.65 -6.40
C LEU A 440 21.25 6.79 -5.03
N ASN A 441 22.22 7.72 -4.93
CA ASN A 441 22.92 8.02 -3.69
C ASN A 441 22.05 8.97 -2.85
N VAL A 442 21.15 8.41 -2.05
CA VAL A 442 20.25 9.16 -1.17
C VAL A 442 20.69 9.02 0.30
N PRO A 443 20.36 9.98 1.17
CA PRO A 443 20.66 9.89 2.60
C PRO A 443 20.10 8.60 3.22
N LYS A 444 20.75 8.12 4.26
CA LYS A 444 20.29 6.92 5.00
C LYS A 444 18.92 7.21 5.63
N TYR A 445 18.07 6.20 5.68
CA TYR A 445 16.73 6.22 6.31
C TYR A 445 15.69 7.16 5.67
N THR A 446 16.06 7.93 4.64
CA THR A 446 15.09 8.79 3.96
C THR A 446 14.04 7.99 3.19
N VAL A 447 12.84 8.57 3.08
CA VAL A 447 11.79 8.13 2.15
C VAL A 447 11.79 8.95 0.86
N GLY A 448 12.85 9.74 0.63
CA GLY A 448 13.06 10.54 -0.56
C GLY A 448 12.55 11.98 -0.45
N LEU A 449 12.38 12.59 -1.62
CA LEU A 449 11.87 13.95 -1.81
C LEU A 449 10.37 13.92 -2.12
N PRO A 450 9.62 15.01 -1.91
CA PRO A 450 8.23 15.11 -2.33
C PRO A 450 8.08 14.81 -3.82
N PHE A 451 7.14 13.94 -4.17
CA PHE A 451 6.86 13.69 -5.57
C PHE A 451 6.10 14.89 -6.18
N PRO A 452 6.41 15.32 -7.43
CA PRO A 452 5.73 16.42 -8.06
C PRO A 452 4.21 16.30 -8.01
N GLY A 453 3.53 17.37 -7.59
CA GLY A 453 2.11 17.42 -7.30
C GLY A 453 1.74 17.33 -5.82
N TYR A 454 2.70 17.04 -4.93
CA TYR A 454 2.48 17.00 -3.47
C TYR A 454 3.29 18.08 -2.75
N ASP A 455 2.63 19.14 -2.26
CA ASP A 455 3.23 20.15 -1.37
C ASP A 455 3.22 19.62 0.07
N VAL A 456 4.25 18.84 0.42
CA VAL A 456 4.39 18.18 1.71
C VAL A 456 5.04 19.12 2.72
N ARG A 457 4.42 19.27 3.89
CA ARG A 457 4.88 20.15 4.96
C ARG A 457 5.01 19.37 6.28
N ILE A 458 5.89 19.86 7.14
CA ILE A 458 6.02 19.43 8.53
C ILE A 458 5.52 20.56 9.40
N VAL A 459 4.50 20.32 10.22
CA VAL A 459 3.87 21.36 11.04
C VAL A 459 3.81 20.98 12.52
N ARG A 460 3.86 21.99 13.37
CA ARG A 460 3.60 21.87 14.80
C ARG A 460 2.09 21.70 15.05
N LYS A 461 1.71 21.44 16.30
CA LYS A 461 0.32 21.29 16.69
C LYS A 461 -0.56 22.53 16.43
N ASP A 462 0.04 23.71 16.45
CA ASP A 462 -0.61 24.97 16.15
C ASP A 462 -0.71 25.29 14.63
N GLY A 463 -0.21 24.37 13.78
CA GLY A 463 -0.21 24.52 12.32
C GLY A 463 0.96 25.33 11.77
N THR A 464 1.87 25.83 12.60
CA THR A 464 3.08 26.53 12.13
C THR A 464 4.10 25.54 11.56
N GLU A 465 4.82 25.94 10.51
CA GLU A 465 5.81 25.07 9.87
C GLU A 465 7.03 24.85 10.78
N CYS A 466 7.51 23.61 10.85
CA CYS A 466 8.70 23.22 11.60
C CYS A 466 9.98 23.66 10.86
N ALA A 467 11.03 23.92 11.63
CA ALA A 467 12.38 24.10 11.08
C ALA A 467 12.92 22.77 10.50
N PRO A 468 13.95 22.78 9.64
CA PRO A 468 14.66 21.56 9.28
C PRO A 468 15.07 20.77 10.52
N ASP A 469 14.99 19.44 10.44
CA ASP A 469 15.29 18.46 11.50
C ASP A 469 14.38 18.53 12.73
N GLU A 470 13.37 19.41 12.73
CA GLU A 470 12.36 19.48 13.78
C GLU A 470 11.23 18.48 13.50
N LEU A 471 10.90 17.66 14.51
CA LEU A 471 9.86 16.65 14.43
C LEU A 471 8.46 17.30 14.50
N GLY A 472 7.61 17.00 13.52
CA GLY A 472 6.25 17.50 13.45
C GLY A 472 5.28 16.55 12.77
N GLN A 473 4.03 17.00 12.65
CA GLN A 473 2.99 16.32 11.89
C GLN A 473 3.24 16.53 10.41
N ILE A 474 3.15 15.45 9.63
CA ILE A 474 3.27 15.54 8.18
C ILE A 474 1.90 15.83 7.59
N VAL A 475 1.82 16.90 6.84
CA VAL A 475 0.59 17.33 6.17
C VAL A 475 0.85 17.63 4.69
N ILE A 476 -0.16 17.55 3.86
CA ILE A 476 -0.07 17.89 2.45
C ILE A 476 -1.00 19.06 2.18
N LYS A 477 -0.44 20.16 1.64
CA LYS A 477 -1.23 21.33 1.29
C LYS A 477 -2.19 21.00 0.16
N LEU A 478 -3.43 21.47 0.27
CA LEU A 478 -4.44 21.30 -0.79
C LEU A 478 -4.15 22.21 -2.00
N PRO A 479 -4.56 21.79 -3.21
CA PRO A 479 -5.26 20.54 -3.53
C PRO A 479 -4.36 19.29 -3.51
N LEU A 480 -4.93 18.13 -3.21
CA LEU A 480 -4.20 16.86 -3.41
C LEU A 480 -4.00 16.60 -4.90
N ALA A 481 -2.88 15.97 -5.24
CA ALA A 481 -2.56 15.57 -6.61
C ALA A 481 -3.65 14.65 -7.22
N PRO A 482 -3.83 14.63 -8.55
CA PRO A 482 -4.77 13.73 -9.19
C PRO A 482 -4.46 12.27 -8.83
N GLY A 483 -5.49 11.47 -8.61
CA GLY A 483 -5.33 10.08 -8.19
C GLY A 483 -5.40 9.85 -6.68
N ALA A 484 -5.34 10.89 -5.85
CA ALA A 484 -5.72 10.78 -4.45
C ALA A 484 -7.22 10.44 -4.30
N PHE A 485 -7.61 9.91 -3.13
CA PHE A 485 -9.02 9.57 -2.89
C PHE A 485 -9.91 10.83 -2.86
N SER A 486 -11.15 10.68 -3.31
CA SER A 486 -12.09 11.80 -3.33
C SER A 486 -12.92 11.91 -2.06
N THR A 487 -13.18 10.78 -1.42
CA THR A 487 -13.94 10.67 -0.16
C THR A 487 -13.87 9.24 0.38
N LEU A 488 -14.49 9.01 1.53
CA LEU A 488 -14.87 7.67 2.00
C LEU A 488 -16.27 7.32 1.48
N TYR A 489 -16.42 6.16 0.88
CA TYR A 489 -17.68 5.69 0.31
C TYR A 489 -18.78 5.64 1.38
N LYS A 490 -19.90 6.34 1.14
CA LYS A 490 -21.04 6.51 2.06
C LYS A 490 -20.69 7.15 3.43
N ASP A 491 -19.50 7.78 3.58
CA ASP A 491 -19.06 8.32 4.88
C ASP A 491 -18.21 9.59 4.72
N THR A 492 -18.77 10.58 4.02
CA THR A 492 -18.11 11.87 3.76
C THR A 492 -17.79 12.65 5.03
N GLN A 493 -18.66 12.57 6.05
CA GLN A 493 -18.40 13.27 7.33
C GLN A 493 -17.14 12.70 8.00
N ARG A 494 -16.99 11.39 8.04
CA ARG A 494 -15.80 10.74 8.61
C ARG A 494 -14.52 11.08 7.80
N PHE A 495 -14.64 11.24 6.48
CA PHE A 495 -13.55 11.73 5.64
C PHE A 495 -13.06 13.11 6.09
N LEU A 496 -13.99 14.08 6.28
CA LEU A 496 -13.65 15.41 6.74
C LEU A 496 -13.07 15.41 8.17
N ASP A 497 -13.69 14.68 9.08
CA ASP A 497 -13.27 14.63 10.48
C ASP A 497 -11.88 14.01 10.68
N ILE A 498 -11.55 12.96 9.92
CA ILE A 498 -10.26 12.28 10.06
C ILE A 498 -9.13 13.08 9.43
N TYR A 499 -9.35 13.59 8.20
CA TYR A 499 -8.21 14.03 7.37
C TYR A 499 -8.08 15.54 7.22
N PHE A 500 -9.12 16.35 7.53
CA PHE A 500 -9.11 17.78 7.23
C PHE A 500 -9.46 18.68 8.40
N ARG A 501 -9.96 18.11 9.51
CA ARG A 501 -10.38 18.92 10.66
C ARG A 501 -9.22 19.50 11.47
N SER A 502 -8.13 18.75 11.62
CA SER A 502 -7.00 19.12 12.50
C SER A 502 -6.17 20.29 11.94
N TYR A 503 -6.03 20.34 10.61
CA TYR A 503 -5.19 21.32 9.91
C TYR A 503 -5.96 21.87 8.70
N PRO A 504 -6.74 22.98 8.83
CA PRO A 504 -7.48 23.57 7.72
C PRO A 504 -6.57 23.93 6.53
N GLY A 505 -6.99 23.61 5.31
CA GLY A 505 -6.20 23.79 4.09
C GLY A 505 -5.14 22.71 3.83
N PHE A 506 -5.07 21.68 4.70
CA PHE A 506 -4.14 20.56 4.56
C PHE A 506 -4.83 19.21 4.73
N TYR A 507 -4.34 18.22 4.02
CA TYR A 507 -4.61 16.82 4.29
C TYR A 507 -3.68 16.33 5.41
N ASP A 508 -4.26 15.87 6.50
CA ASP A 508 -3.56 15.31 7.66
C ASP A 508 -3.24 13.84 7.41
N THR A 509 -1.98 13.52 7.19
CA THR A 509 -1.54 12.15 6.88
C THR A 509 -1.59 11.20 8.06
N LYS A 510 -1.69 11.72 9.29
CA LYS A 510 -1.55 10.96 10.55
C LYS A 510 -0.18 10.30 10.72
N ASP A 511 0.80 10.75 9.96
CA ASP A 511 2.21 10.35 10.09
C ASP A 511 3.03 11.51 10.64
N VAL A 512 4.05 11.19 11.43
CA VAL A 512 4.97 12.14 12.09
C VAL A 512 6.37 11.92 11.53
N GLY A 513 7.09 13.02 11.32
CA GLY A 513 8.42 12.96 10.75
C GLY A 513 9.09 14.31 10.75
N TYR A 514 10.20 14.41 10.06
CA TYR A 514 10.94 15.65 9.85
C TYR A 514 11.48 15.73 8.41
N ARG A 515 11.92 16.89 8.03
CA ARG A 515 12.59 17.17 6.77
C ARG A 515 13.98 17.73 7.08
N ASP A 516 15.02 17.20 6.43
CA ASP A 516 16.37 17.73 6.59
C ASP A 516 16.58 19.04 5.81
N VAL A 517 17.76 19.64 5.97
CA VAL A 517 18.14 20.89 5.29
C VAL A 517 18.18 20.78 3.77
N ASN A 518 18.34 19.55 3.23
CA ASN A 518 18.39 19.25 1.80
C ASN A 518 17.00 18.92 1.21
N GLY A 519 15.96 18.89 2.05
CA GLY A 519 14.58 18.64 1.66
C GLY A 519 14.15 17.18 1.68
N TYR A 520 14.99 16.24 2.10
CA TYR A 520 14.64 14.84 2.24
C TYR A 520 13.74 14.61 3.45
N PHE A 521 12.76 13.73 3.29
CA PHE A 521 11.79 13.39 4.34
C PHE A 521 12.15 12.10 5.06
N TYR A 522 11.83 12.08 6.35
CA TYR A 522 12.03 10.98 7.28
C TYR A 522 10.74 10.74 8.05
N ILE A 523 10.15 9.55 7.88
CA ILE A 523 8.93 9.16 8.58
C ILE A 523 9.33 8.43 9.85
N THR A 524 8.90 8.92 11.00
CA THR A 524 9.34 8.40 12.29
C THR A 524 8.30 7.52 12.98
N ALA A 525 7.02 7.84 12.86
CA ALA A 525 5.93 7.07 13.46
C ALA A 525 4.57 7.49 12.90
N ARG A 526 3.53 6.72 13.22
CA ARG A 526 2.15 7.19 13.19
C ARG A 526 1.94 8.14 14.38
N ASP A 527 1.02 9.09 14.27
CA ASP A 527 0.69 10.01 15.37
C ASP A 527 0.23 9.28 16.63
N ASP A 528 -0.47 8.14 16.45
CA ASP A 528 -0.93 7.27 17.52
C ASP A 528 0.14 6.29 18.07
N ASP A 529 1.31 6.20 17.43
CA ASP A 529 2.45 5.35 17.85
C ASP A 529 3.61 6.19 18.47
N VAL A 530 3.49 7.52 18.51
CA VAL A 530 4.51 8.38 19.15
C VAL A 530 4.42 8.27 20.67
N ILE A 531 5.55 8.02 21.34
CA ILE A 531 5.62 7.89 22.80
C ILE A 531 5.99 9.24 23.41
N ASN A 532 5.16 9.73 24.35
CA ASN A 532 5.43 10.97 25.08
C ASN A 532 6.06 10.66 26.45
N VAL A 533 7.39 10.81 26.53
CA VAL A 533 8.13 10.60 27.78
C VAL A 533 8.44 11.96 28.42
N ALA A 534 7.80 12.28 29.53
CA ALA A 534 8.02 13.54 30.26
C ALA A 534 7.98 14.81 29.37
N GLY A 535 7.06 14.83 28.39
CA GLY A 535 6.89 15.94 27.43
C GLY A 535 7.75 15.83 26.16
N HIS A 536 8.65 14.86 26.07
CA HIS A 536 9.44 14.61 24.87
C HIS A 536 8.78 13.56 23.98
N ARG A 537 8.63 13.88 22.70
CA ARG A 537 8.07 12.95 21.68
C ARG A 537 9.19 12.05 21.17
N LEU A 538 9.05 10.75 21.42
CA LEU A 538 10.00 9.74 20.96
C LEU A 538 9.41 8.94 19.81
N SER A 539 10.23 8.71 18.79
CA SER A 539 9.92 7.85 17.66
C SER A 539 10.05 6.39 18.04
N THR A 540 9.00 5.61 17.84
CA THR A 540 9.07 4.15 18.00
C THR A 540 10.05 3.53 17.02
N SER A 541 10.08 3.99 15.75
CA SER A 541 11.00 3.46 14.74
C SER A 541 12.46 3.75 15.05
N ALA A 542 12.80 4.93 15.59
CA ALA A 542 14.17 5.22 15.99
C ALA A 542 14.66 4.30 17.12
N LEU A 543 13.78 3.98 18.07
CA LEU A 543 14.07 2.99 19.12
C LEU A 543 14.23 1.58 18.55
N GLU A 544 13.34 1.21 17.63
CA GLU A 544 13.37 -0.10 16.95
C GLU A 544 14.63 -0.28 16.11
N ASP A 545 15.09 0.75 15.40
CA ASP A 545 16.35 0.70 14.62
C ASP A 545 17.56 0.41 15.51
N VAL A 546 17.62 1.07 16.66
CA VAL A 546 18.70 0.83 17.64
C VAL A 546 18.62 -0.60 18.17
N VAL A 547 17.44 -1.08 18.54
CA VAL A 547 17.25 -2.45 19.03
C VAL A 547 17.59 -3.49 17.94
N LEU A 548 17.20 -3.26 16.68
CA LEU A 548 17.53 -4.12 15.55
C LEU A 548 19.02 -4.17 15.22
N SER A 549 19.80 -3.15 15.60
CA SER A 549 21.24 -3.16 15.41
C SER A 549 21.97 -4.14 16.36
N HIS A 550 21.27 -4.68 17.37
CA HIS A 550 21.82 -5.70 18.24
C HIS A 550 22.02 -7.03 17.51
N PRO A 551 23.19 -7.69 17.63
CA PRO A 551 23.52 -8.88 16.83
C PRO A 551 22.56 -10.05 17.01
N ASP A 552 21.95 -10.21 18.19
CA ASP A 552 21.07 -11.33 18.52
C ASP A 552 19.58 -11.05 18.25
N VAL A 553 19.18 -9.82 17.90
CA VAL A 553 17.77 -9.46 17.64
C VAL A 553 17.42 -9.66 16.19
N ALA A 554 16.31 -10.36 15.93
CA ALA A 554 15.79 -10.62 14.60
C ALA A 554 14.63 -9.70 14.20
N ASP A 555 13.80 -9.29 15.17
CA ASP A 555 12.62 -8.46 14.96
C ASP A 555 12.28 -7.71 16.26
N THR A 556 11.61 -6.55 16.15
CA THR A 556 11.25 -5.76 17.33
C THR A 556 10.01 -4.91 17.10
N ALA A 557 9.32 -4.58 18.19
CA ALA A 557 8.27 -3.58 18.23
C ALA A 557 8.36 -2.80 19.55
N VAL A 558 8.35 -1.48 19.45
CA VAL A 558 8.34 -0.61 20.63
C VAL A 558 6.96 0.02 20.77
N ILE A 559 6.42 -0.02 21.99
CA ILE A 559 5.12 0.55 22.36
C ILE A 559 5.26 1.51 23.55
N GLY A 560 4.37 2.49 23.63
CA GLY A 560 4.23 3.33 24.82
C GLY A 560 3.37 2.64 25.86
N VAL A 561 3.89 2.52 27.09
CA VAL A 561 3.15 1.98 28.23
C VAL A 561 3.11 3.00 29.38
N PRO A 562 2.02 3.05 30.17
CA PRO A 562 1.88 4.03 31.24
C PRO A 562 2.91 3.82 32.36
N GLU A 563 3.47 4.94 32.84
CA GLU A 563 4.35 4.99 34.00
C GLU A 563 3.94 6.17 34.90
N SER A 564 3.97 5.98 36.21
CA SER A 564 3.36 6.88 37.18
C SER A 564 3.95 8.29 37.21
N THR A 565 5.23 8.45 36.84
CA THR A 565 5.96 9.73 36.98
C THR A 565 6.24 10.43 35.65
N LYS A 566 6.28 9.68 34.53
CA LYS A 566 6.72 10.20 33.22
C LYS A 566 5.64 10.23 32.16
N GLY A 567 4.43 9.75 32.49
CA GLY A 567 3.35 9.57 31.55
C GLY A 567 3.50 8.22 30.83
N ASP A 568 3.94 8.24 29.58
CA ASP A 568 4.28 7.01 28.85
C ASP A 568 5.81 6.79 28.85
N VAL A 569 6.20 5.52 28.88
CA VAL A 569 7.58 5.10 28.67
C VAL A 569 7.63 3.98 27.61
N PRO A 570 8.71 3.85 26.85
CA PRO A 570 8.84 2.79 25.88
C PRO A 570 9.02 1.43 26.57
N LEU A 571 8.29 0.44 26.07
CA LEU A 571 8.46 -1.00 26.29
C LEU A 571 8.81 -1.64 24.95
N CYS A 572 9.91 -2.39 24.94
CA CYS A 572 10.38 -3.08 23.75
C CYS A 572 9.99 -4.56 23.79
N LEU A 573 9.27 -5.01 22.77
CA LEU A 573 9.10 -6.42 22.46
C LEU A 573 10.15 -6.80 21.40
N TYR A 574 10.85 -7.92 21.55
CA TYR A 574 11.86 -8.35 20.59
C TYR A 574 11.83 -9.87 20.36
N VAL A 575 12.28 -10.27 19.19
CA VAL A 575 12.42 -11.67 18.76
C VAL A 575 13.89 -11.97 18.55
N LEU A 576 14.38 -13.08 19.07
CA LEU A 576 15.78 -13.51 18.93
C LEU A 576 16.06 -14.13 17.56
N LYS A 577 17.30 -13.98 17.11
CA LYS A 577 17.81 -14.76 15.96
C LYS A 577 17.97 -16.23 16.36
N ASN A 578 17.77 -17.11 15.38
CA ASN A 578 17.99 -18.53 15.60
C ASN A 578 19.47 -18.79 15.95
N GLY A 579 19.70 -19.53 17.06
CA GLY A 579 21.06 -19.85 17.49
C GLY A 579 21.69 -18.85 18.48
N SER A 580 20.96 -17.84 18.93
CA SER A 580 21.42 -17.01 20.05
C SER A 580 21.62 -17.88 21.28
N ILE A 581 22.76 -17.73 21.95
CA ILE A 581 23.16 -18.47 23.14
C ILE A 581 23.03 -17.66 24.42
N LYS A 582 22.82 -16.33 24.30
CA LYS A 582 22.65 -15.44 25.45
C LYS A 582 21.27 -15.64 26.10
N ASN A 583 21.20 -15.46 27.39
CA ASN A 583 19.92 -15.47 28.10
C ASN A 583 19.17 -14.13 27.93
N GLU A 584 17.86 -14.14 28.19
CA GLU A 584 16.99 -12.96 28.00
C GLU A 584 17.44 -11.76 28.86
N GLU A 585 17.93 -12.01 30.07
CA GLU A 585 18.32 -10.94 30.99
C GLU A 585 19.57 -10.20 30.52
N GLU A 586 20.55 -10.91 29.99
CA GLU A 586 21.75 -10.35 29.37
C GLU A 586 21.37 -9.47 28.17
N ILE A 587 20.53 -9.97 27.28
CA ILE A 587 20.09 -9.21 26.11
C ILE A 587 19.28 -7.98 26.54
N ASN A 588 18.37 -8.09 27.50
CA ASN A 588 17.62 -6.96 28.02
C ASN A 588 18.53 -5.84 28.53
N GLN A 589 19.58 -6.18 29.27
CA GLN A 589 20.57 -5.21 29.78
C GLN A 589 21.35 -4.57 28.62
N GLU A 590 21.79 -5.36 27.65
CA GLU A 590 22.49 -4.86 26.46
C GLU A 590 21.61 -3.92 25.63
N LEU A 591 20.33 -4.24 25.42
CA LEU A 591 19.38 -3.40 24.68
C LEU A 591 19.12 -2.07 25.39
N VAL A 592 18.90 -2.10 26.69
CA VAL A 592 18.72 -0.87 27.51
C VAL A 592 19.97 0.01 27.45
N LYS A 593 21.16 -0.58 27.56
CA LYS A 593 22.43 0.12 27.43
C LYS A 593 22.60 0.71 26.05
N LEU A 594 22.35 -0.05 24.99
CA LEU A 594 22.49 0.36 23.60
C LEU A 594 21.59 1.56 23.27
N VAL A 595 20.32 1.52 23.68
CA VAL A 595 19.38 2.64 23.49
C VAL A 595 19.83 3.86 24.27
N ARG A 596 20.33 3.68 25.48
CA ARG A 596 20.85 4.79 26.31
C ARG A 596 22.09 5.43 25.69
N GLU A 597 22.98 4.67 25.08
CA GLU A 597 24.19 5.15 24.41
C GLU A 597 23.91 5.87 23.11
N LEU A 598 23.00 5.34 22.27
CA LEU A 598 22.75 5.83 20.92
C LEU A 598 21.64 6.89 20.82
N ILE A 599 20.62 6.83 21.69
CA ILE A 599 19.52 7.81 21.72
C ILE A 599 19.62 8.74 22.93
N GLY A 600 20.16 8.23 24.02
CA GLY A 600 20.31 8.98 25.26
C GLY A 600 19.33 8.55 26.37
N PRO A 601 19.59 8.95 27.61
CA PRO A 601 18.80 8.59 28.79
C PRO A 601 17.35 9.12 28.72
N ILE A 602 17.08 10.08 27.85
CA ILE A 602 15.74 10.64 27.60
C ILE A 602 14.78 9.59 27.03
N ALA A 603 15.28 8.59 26.32
CA ALA A 603 14.47 7.50 25.77
C ALA A 603 13.73 6.70 26.86
N ALA A 604 14.32 6.66 28.08
CA ALA A 604 13.76 5.99 29.27
C ALA A 604 13.37 4.51 29.04
N LEU A 605 13.94 3.84 28.04
CA LEU A 605 13.73 2.40 27.83
C LEU A 605 14.32 1.63 29.02
N ARG A 606 13.49 0.86 29.69
CA ARG A 606 13.88 0.04 30.85
C ARG A 606 13.37 -1.39 30.78
N ILE A 607 12.33 -1.61 29.95
CA ILE A 607 11.62 -2.87 29.89
C ILE A 607 11.75 -3.41 28.47
N CYS A 608 12.40 -4.55 28.37
CA CYS A 608 12.50 -5.34 27.17
C CYS A 608 11.91 -6.72 27.44
N VAL A 609 11.16 -7.27 26.49
CA VAL A 609 10.42 -8.53 26.64
C VAL A 609 10.68 -9.39 25.42
N CYS A 610 11.24 -10.57 25.61
CA CYS A 610 11.44 -11.54 24.55
C CYS A 610 10.11 -12.25 24.22
N VAL A 611 9.81 -12.37 22.93
CA VAL A 611 8.64 -13.09 22.41
C VAL A 611 9.06 -13.97 21.22
N SER A 612 8.30 -15.03 20.95
CA SER A 612 8.60 -15.93 19.82
C SER A 612 8.29 -15.29 18.47
N ALA A 613 7.27 -14.43 18.43
CA ALA A 613 6.85 -13.71 17.22
C ALA A 613 6.15 -12.40 17.58
N LEU A 614 6.13 -11.45 16.63
CA LEU A 614 5.33 -10.24 16.70
C LEU A 614 4.07 -10.39 15.84
N PRO A 615 2.91 -9.86 16.30
CA PRO A 615 1.70 -9.90 15.50
C PRO A 615 1.88 -9.00 14.27
N ARG A 616 1.47 -9.51 13.11
CA ARG A 616 1.51 -8.76 11.86
C ARG A 616 0.18 -8.84 11.15
N THR A 617 -0.19 -7.74 10.55
CA THR A 617 -1.25 -7.77 9.54
C THR A 617 -0.78 -8.58 8.34
N ARG A 618 -1.72 -9.06 7.52
CA ARG A 618 -1.39 -9.77 6.27
C ARG A 618 -0.61 -8.90 5.26
N SER A 619 -0.60 -7.58 5.46
CA SER A 619 0.26 -6.63 4.74
C SER A 619 1.65 -6.43 5.38
N GLY A 620 1.98 -7.17 6.44
CA GLY A 620 3.26 -7.11 7.13
C GLY A 620 3.37 -6.11 8.28
N LYS A 621 2.41 -5.21 8.47
CA LYS A 621 2.46 -4.14 9.50
C LYS A 621 2.24 -4.69 10.90
N ILE A 622 3.05 -4.22 11.86
CA ILE A 622 2.86 -4.52 13.29
C ILE A 622 1.77 -3.57 13.84
N PRO A 623 0.69 -4.10 14.43
CA PRO A 623 -0.38 -3.30 15.01
C PRO A 623 -0.04 -2.83 16.44
N ARG A 624 0.91 -1.89 16.56
CA ARG A 624 1.45 -1.40 17.85
C ARG A 624 0.36 -0.92 18.78
N LYS A 625 -0.64 -0.20 18.26
CA LYS A 625 -1.75 0.30 19.05
C LYS A 625 -2.50 -0.81 19.79
N SER A 626 -2.81 -1.93 19.15
CA SER A 626 -3.52 -3.03 19.84
C SER A 626 -2.65 -3.71 20.89
N ILE A 627 -1.32 -3.77 20.70
CA ILE A 627 -0.39 -4.26 21.71
C ILE A 627 -0.32 -3.26 22.89
N ALA A 628 -0.26 -1.96 22.61
CA ALA A 628 -0.25 -0.90 23.63
C ALA A 628 -1.58 -0.87 24.42
N ASP A 629 -2.72 -1.02 23.75
CA ASP A 629 -4.02 -1.11 24.40
C ASP A 629 -4.12 -2.36 25.31
N LEU A 630 -3.58 -3.49 24.85
CA LEU A 630 -3.47 -4.70 25.66
C LEU A 630 -2.63 -4.47 26.93
N ALA A 631 -1.45 -3.84 26.77
CA ALA A 631 -0.56 -3.50 27.88
C ALA A 631 -1.24 -2.56 28.91
N ARG A 632 -2.17 -1.69 28.44
CA ARG A 632 -2.96 -0.75 29.27
C ARG A 632 -4.24 -1.36 29.85
N ASN A 633 -4.42 -2.67 29.78
CA ASN A 633 -5.61 -3.39 30.25
C ASN A 633 -6.90 -2.98 29.52
N LYS A 634 -6.82 -2.47 28.30
CA LYS A 634 -8.01 -2.14 27.49
C LYS A 634 -8.52 -3.37 26.75
N PRO A 635 -9.82 -3.41 26.42
CA PRO A 635 -10.35 -4.43 25.52
C PRO A 635 -9.67 -4.36 24.15
N VAL A 636 -9.22 -5.50 23.65
CA VAL A 636 -8.60 -5.61 22.33
C VAL A 636 -9.42 -6.55 21.45
N THR A 637 -9.94 -6.02 20.35
CA THR A 637 -10.50 -6.81 19.27
C THR A 637 -9.42 -7.06 18.25
N ILE A 638 -9.02 -8.31 18.09
CA ILE A 638 -8.01 -8.70 17.11
C ILE A 638 -8.66 -8.66 15.72
N SER A 639 -8.17 -7.79 14.87
CA SER A 639 -8.66 -7.67 13.49
C SER A 639 -8.42 -8.95 12.69
N ALA A 640 -9.38 -9.35 11.88
CA ALA A 640 -9.24 -10.42 10.90
C ALA A 640 -8.09 -10.21 9.88
N ALA A 641 -7.57 -8.98 9.78
CA ALA A 641 -6.37 -8.68 9.00
C ALA A 641 -5.08 -9.22 9.62
N ILE A 642 -5.09 -9.71 10.87
CA ILE A 642 -3.91 -10.28 11.53
C ILE A 642 -3.64 -11.68 10.96
N GLU A 643 -2.39 -11.94 10.63
CA GLU A 643 -1.96 -13.21 10.01
C GLU A 643 -2.11 -14.40 10.97
N ASP A 644 -1.65 -14.23 12.21
CA ASP A 644 -1.77 -15.21 13.28
C ASP A 644 -2.26 -14.54 14.58
N PRO A 645 -3.55 -14.65 14.91
CA PRO A 645 -4.09 -14.07 16.12
C PRO A 645 -3.62 -14.75 17.41
N THR A 646 -3.06 -15.96 17.33
CA THR A 646 -2.60 -16.72 18.51
C THR A 646 -1.40 -16.06 19.19
N VAL A 647 -0.60 -15.30 18.44
CA VAL A 647 0.55 -14.52 18.93
C VAL A 647 0.15 -13.55 20.06
N TYR A 648 -1.06 -12.98 20.01
CA TYR A 648 -1.52 -12.08 21.07
C TYR A 648 -1.67 -12.75 22.44
N LYS A 649 -1.96 -14.05 22.49
CA LYS A 649 -2.02 -14.80 23.77
C LYS A 649 -0.65 -14.90 24.41
N GLU A 650 0.38 -15.10 23.61
CA GLU A 650 1.77 -15.14 24.09
C GLU A 650 2.22 -13.76 24.56
N ILE A 651 1.95 -12.72 23.75
CA ILE A 651 2.27 -11.32 24.12
C ILE A 651 1.57 -10.92 25.41
N LYS A 652 0.28 -11.26 25.60
CA LYS A 652 -0.42 -11.01 26.87
C LYS A 652 0.32 -11.62 28.05
N LYS A 653 0.72 -12.88 27.94
CA LYS A 653 1.49 -13.57 29.00
C LYS A 653 2.87 -12.92 29.23
N ALA A 654 3.54 -12.54 28.17
CA ALA A 654 4.84 -11.90 28.25
C ALA A 654 4.76 -10.51 28.92
N LEU A 655 3.75 -9.71 28.57
CA LEU A 655 3.46 -8.43 29.22
C LEU A 655 3.08 -8.59 30.69
N GLN A 656 2.35 -9.63 31.06
CA GLN A 656 1.97 -9.92 32.44
C GLN A 656 3.19 -10.20 33.32
N LYS A 657 4.23 -10.85 32.81
CA LYS A 657 5.49 -11.09 33.56
C LYS A 657 6.19 -9.79 33.96
N VAL A 658 5.99 -8.72 33.23
CA VAL A 658 6.62 -7.40 33.51
C VAL A 658 5.63 -6.38 34.07
N GLY A 659 4.47 -6.82 34.56
CA GLY A 659 3.52 -6.00 35.30
C GLY A 659 2.48 -5.25 34.46
N TYR A 660 2.39 -5.52 33.14
CA TYR A 660 1.37 -4.97 32.25
C TYR A 660 0.32 -6.02 31.85
N ALA A 661 -0.76 -5.59 31.25
CA ALA A 661 -1.87 -6.48 30.84
C ALA A 661 -2.42 -7.39 31.97
N THR A 662 -2.24 -7.03 33.24
CA THR A 662 -2.56 -7.85 34.41
C THR A 662 -4.05 -8.09 34.58
N THR A 663 -4.87 -7.11 34.22
CA THR A 663 -6.35 -7.14 34.26
C THR A 663 -6.98 -7.03 32.88
N ALA A 664 -6.17 -7.20 31.83
CA ALA A 664 -6.67 -7.12 30.47
C ALA A 664 -7.78 -8.15 30.20
N PRO A 665 -8.93 -7.74 29.63
CA PRO A 665 -9.99 -8.65 29.26
C PRO A 665 -9.54 -9.76 28.31
N ASP A 666 -10.37 -10.77 28.11
CA ASP A 666 -10.10 -11.78 27.11
C ASP A 666 -10.08 -11.19 25.71
N LEU A 667 -9.19 -11.72 24.89
CA LEU A 667 -9.00 -11.26 23.51
C LEU A 667 -10.21 -11.65 22.67
N LEU A 668 -10.84 -10.66 22.05
CA LEU A 668 -11.91 -10.88 21.09
C LEU A 668 -11.31 -11.02 19.69
N ILE A 669 -11.66 -12.10 19.00
CA ILE A 669 -11.29 -12.30 17.58
C ILE A 669 -12.51 -11.88 16.76
N SER A 670 -12.33 -10.87 15.88
CA SER A 670 -13.39 -10.38 15.00
C SER A 670 -13.64 -11.34 13.83
#